data_15dd4b1103caec789a7a2e7a07713068
#
_entry.id   15dd4b1103caec789a7a2e7a07713068
#
_cell.length_a   1.000
_cell.length_b   1.000
_cell.length_c   1.000
_cell.angle_alpha   90.00
_cell.angle_beta   90.00
_cell.angle_gamma   90.00
#
_symmetry.space_group_name_H-M   'P 1'
#
loop_
_entity.id
_entity.type
_entity.pdbx_description
1 polymer ?
#
loop_
_entity_poly.entity_id
_entity_poly.type
_entity_poly.pdbx_seq_one_letter_code
_entity_poly.pdbx_strand_id
1 'polypeptide(L)'
;MERALSRIMTAAVAVLAQGFPGCVLAVGGFGLSQLSPGSDLDICLLRPPRLPAEDSGRWVQSIVYPLWDSGMQVDYSVRTLAETLELAAQDPKVLAGLLSARPIGPDPAGLFPELRQGVRRILTSAARRTFVQWIAETSPSGYACIEPDLKNSPGGLRHWHHLGWLAAAFPGREGARFLDLGVLAPDQVEALCAAAQTIRQVRCALHCTTQRRHDVFSAELQDAVAHRLGTSRPALSQRLEEAMARIRLARCAMVREVLGRIERKRRPPDRRCDGIRHTPGGLGFAEDPGAHPHLVLRLIETAAHTGIPPNFSAQGALLRLSARQAAELSPHLAVWLHDILHAPHGEAAFATLLDLGLLRVLFPELAPSLSVVPLDGWHRHPVGWHSLRCAMLLAQPQELLHAAPWLETLPTAPKDHLPLVWAGLLHDMGKPHPRHEVRGSILARRLLTRLGVAKADIATTTFLIAEHLTLFQVATQRDLNDPATIHAVAHKVQTPERLAALARLAVADAMATGPAAWNTWRSLLVEELYAKTARALQGRPLRAPSRDNLPQDFLREIPEPARERISSSDLRRMAELFARQRSTPQILHTLAWSVHDQDPRVWKCAVMAPDQPALFATLAGCFAIKGADILSAEIFTTREGTAMDLFVVRLPETDAVYFWPAFTEEARTSLADPHGLATRIAARRKSPLRRPSLPGPKPQVRLDAEKATLVVRASDRPGRLFDITWELALHGVNVQAAKIATHGDHIHDIFFLQQASHASWRLSSTLQPLLAAILRRLQTE
;
A
#
# COMPACT_ATOMS: atom_id res chain seq x y z
N MET A 1 -17.20 17.80 -20.10
CA MET A 1 -16.92 16.59 -20.91
C MET A 1 -17.94 15.49 -20.65
N GLU A 2 -18.11 14.99 -19.43
CA GLU A 2 -19.03 13.87 -19.11
C GLU A 2 -20.48 14.09 -19.56
N ARG A 3 -21.06 15.28 -19.25
CA ARG A 3 -22.43 15.60 -19.69
C ARG A 3 -22.56 15.65 -21.22
N ALA A 4 -21.55 16.17 -21.92
CA ALA A 4 -21.55 16.21 -23.38
C ALA A 4 -21.45 14.78 -23.95
N LEU A 5 -20.54 13.96 -23.45
CA LEU A 5 -20.42 12.56 -23.85
C LEU A 5 -21.71 11.79 -23.58
N SER A 6 -22.30 11.94 -22.39
CA SER A 6 -23.58 11.29 -22.06
C SER A 6 -24.73 11.74 -22.98
N ARG A 7 -24.76 13.00 -23.39
CA ARG A 7 -25.76 13.50 -24.38
C ARG A 7 -25.55 12.90 -25.74
N ILE A 8 -24.31 12.89 -26.24
CA ILE A 8 -23.96 12.28 -27.53
C ILE A 8 -24.35 10.81 -27.55
N MET A 9 -23.97 10.07 -26.53
CA MET A 9 -24.29 8.65 -26.44
C MET A 9 -25.78 8.39 -26.28
N THR A 10 -26.49 9.23 -25.53
CA THR A 10 -27.96 9.16 -25.44
C THR A 10 -28.62 9.38 -26.83
N ALA A 11 -28.14 10.36 -27.59
CA ALA A 11 -28.64 10.62 -28.92
C ALA A 11 -28.34 9.45 -29.91
N ALA A 12 -27.12 8.92 -29.87
CA ALA A 12 -26.72 7.77 -30.70
C ALA A 12 -27.58 6.54 -30.39
N VAL A 13 -27.73 6.17 -29.10
CA VAL A 13 -28.57 5.03 -28.71
C VAL A 13 -30.04 5.28 -29.05
N ALA A 14 -30.55 6.51 -28.93
CA ALA A 14 -31.93 6.85 -29.28
C ALA A 14 -32.20 6.68 -30.80
N VAL A 15 -31.23 7.02 -31.65
CA VAL A 15 -31.31 6.80 -33.10
C VAL A 15 -31.31 5.30 -33.41
N LEU A 16 -30.40 4.53 -32.83
CA LEU A 16 -30.30 3.08 -33.01
C LEU A 16 -31.54 2.33 -32.50
N ALA A 17 -32.19 2.87 -31.49
CA ALA A 17 -33.41 2.31 -30.87
C ALA A 17 -34.70 2.74 -31.60
N GLN A 18 -34.62 3.44 -32.74
CA GLN A 18 -35.78 3.92 -33.45
C GLN A 18 -36.66 2.75 -33.92
N GLY A 19 -37.96 2.80 -33.60
CA GLY A 19 -38.90 1.71 -33.90
C GLY A 19 -38.91 0.57 -32.87
N PHE A 20 -38.07 0.56 -31.84
CA PHE A 20 -38.14 -0.44 -30.78
C PHE A 20 -39.51 -0.34 -30.05
N PRO A 21 -40.29 -1.44 -29.95
CA PRO A 21 -41.62 -1.37 -29.37
C PRO A 21 -41.66 -1.30 -27.85
N GLY A 22 -40.52 -1.40 -27.19
CA GLY A 22 -40.32 -1.32 -25.74
C GLY A 22 -39.70 0.00 -25.29
N CYS A 23 -38.99 -0.04 -24.16
CA CYS A 23 -38.25 1.10 -23.60
C CYS A 23 -36.78 0.78 -23.46
N VAL A 24 -35.91 1.62 -23.99
CA VAL A 24 -34.47 1.54 -23.76
C VAL A 24 -34.10 2.38 -22.54
N LEU A 25 -33.40 1.78 -21.59
CA LEU A 25 -32.97 2.44 -20.35
C LEU A 25 -31.45 2.56 -20.32
N ALA A 26 -30.96 3.73 -19.98
CA ALA A 26 -29.62 3.90 -19.42
C ALA A 26 -29.65 3.59 -17.94
N VAL A 27 -28.75 2.74 -17.49
CA VAL A 27 -28.61 2.40 -16.05
C VAL A 27 -27.19 2.67 -15.56
N GLY A 28 -26.91 2.49 -14.29
CA GLY A 28 -25.58 2.68 -13.74
C GLY A 28 -25.01 4.09 -13.98
N GLY A 29 -23.75 4.17 -14.37
CA GLY A 29 -23.05 5.44 -14.67
C GLY A 29 -23.68 6.19 -15.86
N PHE A 30 -24.16 5.47 -16.84
CA PHE A 30 -24.85 6.04 -17.99
C PHE A 30 -26.22 6.62 -17.59
N GLY A 31 -26.94 5.92 -16.71
CA GLY A 31 -28.20 6.41 -16.14
C GLY A 31 -28.03 7.73 -15.38
N LEU A 32 -26.94 7.86 -14.65
CA LEU A 32 -26.58 9.08 -13.90
C LEU A 32 -26.04 10.21 -14.79
N SER A 33 -25.85 10.00 -16.09
CA SER A 33 -25.21 10.94 -17.01
C SER A 33 -23.77 11.31 -16.61
N GLN A 34 -23.01 10.32 -16.11
CA GLN A 34 -21.64 10.45 -15.60
C GLN A 34 -20.66 9.55 -16.37
N LEU A 35 -20.67 9.64 -17.71
CA LEU A 35 -19.77 8.89 -18.57
C LEU A 35 -18.42 9.58 -18.68
N SER A 36 -17.36 8.91 -18.26
CA SER A 36 -15.98 9.26 -18.62
C SER A 36 -15.62 8.64 -19.97
N PRO A 37 -14.58 9.10 -20.69
CA PRO A 37 -14.26 8.64 -22.06
C PRO A 37 -14.11 7.12 -22.23
N GLY A 38 -13.61 6.42 -21.22
CA GLY A 38 -13.48 4.95 -21.25
C GLY A 38 -14.57 4.22 -20.44
N SER A 39 -15.70 4.84 -20.18
CA SER A 39 -16.79 4.19 -19.42
C SER A 39 -17.60 3.23 -20.27
N ASP A 40 -18.04 2.14 -19.63
CA ASP A 40 -19.02 1.21 -20.19
C ASP A 40 -20.38 1.90 -20.37
N LEU A 41 -21.12 1.50 -21.38
CA LEU A 41 -22.53 1.85 -21.57
C LEU A 41 -23.40 0.74 -21.00
N ASP A 42 -24.01 0.99 -19.84
CA ASP A 42 -24.97 0.06 -19.23
C ASP A 42 -26.37 0.32 -19.79
N ILE A 43 -26.90 -0.61 -20.59
CA ILE A 43 -28.19 -0.49 -21.27
C ILE A 43 -29.14 -1.62 -20.86
N CYS A 44 -30.38 -1.27 -20.55
CA CYS A 44 -31.43 -2.26 -20.35
C CYS A 44 -32.55 -2.06 -21.37
N LEU A 45 -32.82 -3.09 -22.19
CA LEU A 45 -33.91 -3.14 -23.15
C LEU A 45 -35.13 -3.75 -22.47
N LEU A 46 -36.09 -2.93 -22.06
CA LEU A 46 -37.37 -3.39 -21.56
C LEU A 46 -38.28 -3.75 -22.74
N ARG A 47 -38.49 -5.03 -22.96
CA ARG A 47 -39.42 -5.52 -24.00
C ARG A 47 -40.84 -5.64 -23.45
N PRO A 48 -41.88 -5.32 -24.26
CA PRO A 48 -43.25 -5.64 -23.91
C PRO A 48 -43.46 -7.15 -23.90
N PRO A 49 -44.35 -7.70 -23.01
CA PRO A 49 -44.55 -9.15 -22.90
C PRO A 49 -44.96 -9.86 -24.21
N ARG A 50 -45.59 -9.13 -25.10
CA ARG A 50 -46.01 -9.65 -26.44
C ARG A 50 -44.91 -9.80 -27.46
N LEU A 51 -43.72 -9.20 -27.21
CA LEU A 51 -42.58 -9.34 -28.09
C LEU A 51 -41.88 -10.67 -27.78
N PRO A 52 -41.80 -11.62 -28.72
CA PRO A 52 -41.12 -12.88 -28.54
C PRO A 52 -39.65 -12.68 -28.16
N ALA A 53 -39.07 -13.59 -27.37
CA ALA A 53 -37.67 -13.53 -26.99
C ALA A 53 -36.73 -13.61 -28.21
N GLU A 54 -37.13 -14.38 -29.22
CA GLU A 54 -36.39 -14.54 -30.50
C GLU A 54 -36.29 -13.23 -31.29
N ASP A 55 -37.34 -12.41 -31.33
CA ASP A 55 -37.33 -11.10 -31.97
C ASP A 55 -36.47 -10.09 -31.23
N SER A 56 -36.22 -10.31 -29.94
CA SER A 56 -35.32 -9.47 -29.15
C SER A 56 -33.87 -9.48 -29.68
N GLY A 57 -33.42 -10.59 -30.28
CA GLY A 57 -32.10 -10.72 -30.92
C GLY A 57 -31.87 -9.70 -32.01
N ARG A 58 -32.89 -9.41 -32.86
CA ARG A 58 -32.81 -8.39 -33.93
C ARG A 58 -32.59 -7.00 -33.33
N TRP A 59 -33.22 -6.69 -32.20
CA TRP A 59 -33.07 -5.38 -31.55
C TRP A 59 -31.71 -5.24 -30.87
N VAL A 60 -31.18 -6.31 -30.31
CA VAL A 60 -29.80 -6.32 -29.82
C VAL A 60 -28.81 -6.07 -30.95
N GLN A 61 -29.00 -6.74 -32.12
CA GLN A 61 -28.17 -6.53 -33.29
C GLN A 61 -28.23 -5.09 -33.80
N SER A 62 -29.43 -4.48 -33.84
CA SER A 62 -29.59 -3.12 -34.31
C SER A 62 -29.09 -2.04 -33.34
N ILE A 63 -29.14 -2.27 -32.03
CA ILE A 63 -28.82 -1.26 -31.02
C ILE A 63 -27.41 -1.46 -30.48
N VAL A 64 -27.03 -2.70 -30.14
CA VAL A 64 -25.79 -2.98 -29.42
C VAL A 64 -24.60 -3.22 -30.35
N TYR A 65 -24.79 -3.96 -31.44
CA TYR A 65 -23.70 -4.30 -32.37
C TYR A 65 -23.03 -3.07 -33.00
N PRO A 66 -23.76 -2.04 -33.47
CA PRO A 66 -23.10 -0.84 -33.99
C PRO A 66 -22.27 -0.09 -32.94
N LEU A 67 -22.65 -0.19 -31.69
CA LEU A 67 -21.86 0.39 -30.58
C LEU A 67 -20.59 -0.42 -30.34
N TRP A 68 -20.65 -1.76 -30.35
CA TRP A 68 -19.47 -2.62 -30.27
C TRP A 68 -18.52 -2.43 -31.45
N ASP A 69 -19.08 -2.36 -32.68
CA ASP A 69 -18.30 -2.13 -33.90
C ASP A 69 -17.59 -0.76 -33.89
N SER A 70 -18.15 0.22 -33.18
CA SER A 70 -17.50 1.51 -32.95
C SER A 70 -16.44 1.49 -31.85
N GLY A 71 -16.13 0.31 -31.26
CA GLY A 71 -15.13 0.12 -30.20
C GLY A 71 -15.63 0.46 -28.80
N MET A 72 -16.94 0.62 -28.60
CA MET A 72 -17.50 0.91 -27.29
C MET A 72 -17.73 -0.36 -26.47
N GLN A 73 -17.45 -0.30 -25.17
CA GLN A 73 -17.84 -1.35 -24.24
C GLN A 73 -19.30 -1.15 -23.87
N VAL A 74 -20.16 -2.13 -24.15
CA VAL A 74 -21.59 -2.08 -23.85
C VAL A 74 -21.98 -3.31 -23.07
N ASP A 75 -22.47 -3.09 -21.85
CA ASP A 75 -23.15 -4.10 -21.04
C ASP A 75 -24.66 -3.94 -21.23
N TYR A 76 -25.31 -5.00 -21.65
CA TYR A 76 -26.74 -4.93 -21.93
C TYR A 76 -27.53 -6.06 -21.29
N SER A 77 -28.81 -5.81 -21.09
CA SER A 77 -29.78 -6.81 -20.70
C SER A 77 -31.10 -6.62 -21.45
N VAL A 78 -31.79 -7.72 -21.76
CA VAL A 78 -33.12 -7.71 -22.39
C VAL A 78 -34.07 -8.44 -21.47
N ARG A 79 -35.10 -7.75 -20.99
CA ARG A 79 -36.04 -8.30 -20.02
C ARG A 79 -37.43 -7.69 -20.18
N THR A 80 -38.44 -8.40 -19.73
CA THR A 80 -39.78 -7.83 -19.51
C THR A 80 -39.76 -6.99 -18.22
N LEU A 81 -40.80 -6.19 -18.03
CA LEU A 81 -41.01 -5.42 -16.80
C LEU A 81 -41.12 -6.35 -15.59
N ALA A 82 -41.83 -7.47 -15.71
CA ALA A 82 -42.00 -8.43 -14.61
C ALA A 82 -40.67 -9.06 -14.20
N GLU A 83 -39.91 -9.60 -15.15
CA GLU A 83 -38.58 -10.17 -14.90
C GLU A 83 -37.62 -9.14 -14.26
N THR A 84 -37.68 -7.89 -14.70
CA THR A 84 -36.84 -6.82 -14.19
C THR A 84 -37.17 -6.48 -12.72
N LEU A 85 -38.46 -6.42 -12.38
CA LEU A 85 -38.93 -6.14 -11.03
C LEU A 85 -38.69 -7.32 -10.07
N GLU A 86 -38.86 -8.55 -10.56
CA GLU A 86 -38.58 -9.76 -9.76
C GLU A 86 -37.08 -9.81 -9.43
N LEU A 87 -36.23 -9.63 -10.40
CA LEU A 87 -34.78 -9.62 -10.17
C LEU A 87 -34.34 -8.48 -9.24
N ALA A 88 -34.92 -7.29 -9.40
CA ALA A 88 -34.63 -6.16 -8.53
C ALA A 88 -35.10 -6.38 -7.07
N ALA A 89 -36.09 -7.22 -6.86
CA ALA A 89 -36.54 -7.59 -5.51
C ALA A 89 -35.54 -8.55 -4.83
N GLN A 90 -34.80 -9.34 -5.60
CA GLN A 90 -33.85 -10.35 -5.11
C GLN A 90 -32.39 -9.84 -5.07
N ASP A 91 -31.98 -8.99 -6.04
CA ASP A 91 -30.62 -8.51 -6.19
C ASP A 91 -30.51 -6.99 -5.94
N PRO A 92 -29.91 -6.57 -4.82
CA PRO A 92 -29.69 -5.16 -4.50
C PRO A 92 -28.87 -4.40 -5.57
N LYS A 93 -27.98 -5.09 -6.31
CA LYS A 93 -27.19 -4.49 -7.38
C LYS A 93 -28.07 -4.09 -8.56
N VAL A 94 -29.02 -4.93 -8.93
CA VAL A 94 -30.00 -4.62 -9.98
C VAL A 94 -30.89 -3.47 -9.53
N LEU A 95 -31.38 -3.51 -8.28
CA LEU A 95 -32.15 -2.41 -7.69
C LEU A 95 -31.39 -1.08 -7.74
N ALA A 96 -30.10 -1.06 -7.41
CA ALA A 96 -29.23 0.12 -7.49
C ALA A 96 -29.16 0.68 -8.92
N GLY A 97 -29.03 -0.20 -9.92
CA GLY A 97 -29.05 0.17 -11.33
C GLY A 97 -30.37 0.85 -11.72
N LEU A 98 -31.50 0.29 -11.28
CA LEU A 98 -32.84 0.84 -11.57
C LEU A 98 -33.14 2.15 -10.85
N LEU A 99 -32.59 2.36 -9.65
CA LEU A 99 -32.71 3.65 -8.95
C LEU A 99 -32.05 4.81 -9.71
N SER A 100 -31.07 4.51 -10.57
CA SER A 100 -30.41 5.47 -11.45
C SER A 100 -30.91 5.46 -12.88
N ALA A 101 -31.90 4.61 -13.20
CA ALA A 101 -32.38 4.44 -14.57
C ALA A 101 -33.08 5.68 -15.14
N ARG A 102 -32.82 5.94 -16.42
CA ARG A 102 -33.53 6.94 -17.22
C ARG A 102 -33.83 6.40 -18.61
N PRO A 103 -34.95 6.79 -19.21
CA PRO A 103 -35.30 6.34 -20.55
C PRO A 103 -34.40 7.02 -21.59
N ILE A 104 -34.15 6.29 -22.68
CA ILE A 104 -33.47 6.76 -23.88
C ILE A 104 -34.44 6.65 -25.06
N GLY A 105 -34.81 7.78 -25.66
CA GLY A 105 -35.75 7.82 -26.75
C GLY A 105 -37.21 7.55 -26.36
N PRO A 106 -38.06 7.12 -27.30
CA PRO A 106 -39.46 6.86 -27.07
C PRO A 106 -39.73 5.66 -26.13
N ASP A 107 -40.85 5.70 -25.45
CA ASP A 107 -41.39 4.60 -24.66
C ASP A 107 -42.85 4.35 -25.09
N PRO A 108 -43.08 3.76 -26.28
CA PRO A 108 -44.43 3.60 -26.85
C PRO A 108 -45.31 2.66 -26.03
N ALA A 109 -44.73 1.80 -25.21
CA ALA A 109 -45.45 0.88 -24.34
C ALA A 109 -45.69 1.41 -22.93
N GLY A 110 -45.17 2.60 -22.58
CA GLY A 110 -45.32 3.19 -21.23
C GLY A 110 -44.62 2.42 -20.13
N LEU A 111 -43.60 1.65 -20.45
CA LEU A 111 -42.96 0.73 -19.50
C LEU A 111 -42.11 1.45 -18.41
N PHE A 112 -41.55 2.63 -18.69
CA PHE A 112 -40.73 3.34 -17.73
C PHE A 112 -41.52 3.91 -16.54
N PRO A 113 -42.68 4.56 -16.71
CA PRO A 113 -43.56 4.94 -15.61
C PRO A 113 -43.98 3.75 -14.75
N GLU A 114 -44.33 2.62 -15.39
CA GLU A 114 -44.72 1.38 -14.68
C GLU A 114 -43.54 0.79 -13.90
N LEU A 115 -42.32 0.79 -14.49
CA LEU A 115 -41.07 0.39 -13.82
C LEU A 115 -40.85 1.23 -12.56
N ARG A 116 -40.94 2.55 -12.67
CA ARG A 116 -40.78 3.45 -11.51
C ARG A 116 -41.78 3.16 -10.40
N GLN A 117 -43.02 2.88 -10.77
CA GLN A 117 -44.06 2.50 -9.81
C GLN A 117 -43.74 1.14 -9.17
N GLY A 118 -43.32 0.16 -9.98
CA GLY A 118 -42.91 -1.17 -9.50
C GLY A 118 -41.71 -1.10 -8.54
N VAL A 119 -40.66 -0.34 -8.87
CA VAL A 119 -39.52 -0.13 -7.98
C VAL A 119 -39.95 0.50 -6.64
N ARG A 120 -40.88 1.46 -6.63
CA ARG A 120 -41.42 2.03 -5.39
C ARG A 120 -42.17 0.99 -4.55
N ARG A 121 -42.88 0.05 -5.18
CA ARG A 121 -43.59 -1.06 -4.47
C ARG A 121 -42.61 -2.06 -3.87
N ILE A 122 -41.53 -2.39 -4.55
CA ILE A 122 -40.46 -3.28 -4.07
C ILE A 122 -39.78 -2.69 -2.83
N LEU A 123 -39.60 -1.37 -2.77
CA LEU A 123 -38.95 -0.67 -1.67
C LEU A 123 -39.76 -0.68 -0.36
N THR A 124 -40.12 -1.89 0.13
CA THR A 124 -40.69 -2.12 1.47
C THR A 124 -39.64 -1.81 2.55
N SER A 125 -40.07 -1.75 3.81
CA SER A 125 -39.14 -1.55 4.93
C SER A 125 -38.07 -2.64 5.04
N ALA A 126 -38.46 -3.90 4.73
CA ALA A 126 -37.53 -5.03 4.73
C ALA A 126 -36.51 -4.91 3.58
N ALA A 127 -36.98 -4.66 2.35
CA ALA A 127 -36.10 -4.47 1.17
C ALA A 127 -35.14 -3.29 1.33
N ARG A 128 -35.61 -2.16 1.88
CA ARG A 128 -34.76 -1.03 2.22
C ARG A 128 -33.66 -1.40 3.22
N ARG A 129 -33.98 -2.19 4.25
CA ARG A 129 -32.98 -2.65 5.21
C ARG A 129 -31.91 -3.49 4.52
N THR A 130 -32.30 -4.51 3.76
CA THR A 130 -31.38 -5.36 2.99
C THR A 130 -30.52 -4.54 2.04
N PHE A 131 -31.11 -3.56 1.37
CA PHE A 131 -30.40 -2.69 0.44
C PHE A 131 -29.34 -1.81 1.15
N VAL A 132 -29.68 -1.24 2.32
CA VAL A 132 -28.72 -0.44 3.09
C VAL A 132 -27.60 -1.31 3.68
N GLN A 133 -27.92 -2.52 4.14
CA GLN A 133 -26.94 -3.49 4.61
C GLN A 133 -25.98 -3.88 3.49
N TRP A 134 -26.49 -4.18 2.29
CA TRP A 134 -25.65 -4.44 1.12
C TRP A 134 -24.73 -3.26 0.79
N ILE A 135 -25.23 -2.02 0.83
CA ILE A 135 -24.38 -0.83 0.67
C ILE A 135 -23.29 -0.77 1.76
N ALA A 136 -23.61 -1.11 2.99
CA ALA A 136 -22.66 -1.11 4.09
C ALA A 136 -21.53 -2.13 3.88
N GLU A 137 -21.89 -3.36 3.47
CA GLU A 137 -20.98 -4.50 3.29
C GLU A 137 -20.11 -4.40 2.03
N THR A 138 -20.64 -3.84 0.94
CA THR A 138 -19.93 -3.74 -0.35
C THR A 138 -18.92 -2.62 -0.40
N SER A 139 -18.69 -1.93 0.71
CA SER A 139 -17.72 -0.85 0.75
C SER A 139 -16.34 -1.33 1.12
N PRO A 140 -15.32 -0.93 0.34
CA PRO A 140 -13.95 -1.17 0.74
C PRO A 140 -13.70 -0.45 2.08
N SER A 141 -13.24 -1.20 3.06
CA SER A 141 -12.65 -0.67 4.29
C SER A 141 -11.20 -0.29 4.00
N GLY A 142 -10.68 0.72 4.65
CA GLY A 142 -9.26 1.05 4.58
C GLY A 142 -8.97 2.55 4.58
N TYR A 143 -7.70 2.83 4.58
CA TYR A 143 -7.13 4.18 4.60
C TYR A 143 -7.08 4.80 3.21
N ALA A 144 -6.90 6.14 3.17
CA ALA A 144 -6.53 6.82 1.94
C ALA A 144 -5.20 6.25 1.40
N CYS A 145 -5.14 6.01 0.10
CA CYS A 145 -3.95 5.49 -0.57
C CYS A 145 -3.41 6.52 -1.57
N ILE A 146 -2.10 6.41 -1.84
CA ILE A 146 -1.40 7.30 -2.78
C ILE A 146 -1.85 7.07 -4.22
N GLU A 147 -2.22 5.83 -4.55
CA GLU A 147 -2.68 5.40 -5.86
C GLU A 147 -4.13 4.91 -5.79
N PRO A 148 -5.10 5.81 -5.55
CA PRO A 148 -6.48 5.40 -5.39
C PRO A 148 -7.09 4.92 -6.71
N ASP A 149 -7.90 3.85 -6.64
CA ASP A 149 -8.91 3.58 -7.64
C ASP A 149 -10.03 4.63 -7.47
N LEU A 150 -10.12 5.55 -8.41
CA LEU A 150 -11.05 6.69 -8.38
C LEU A 150 -12.53 6.26 -8.34
N LYS A 151 -12.82 5.03 -8.76
CA LYS A 151 -14.16 4.44 -8.74
C LYS A 151 -14.41 3.68 -7.45
N ASN A 152 -13.49 2.79 -7.02
CA ASN A 152 -13.74 1.78 -6.01
C ASN A 152 -13.04 2.01 -4.67
N SER A 153 -11.96 2.83 -4.57
CA SER A 153 -11.32 3.13 -3.29
C SER A 153 -12.26 3.84 -2.30
N PRO A 154 -11.99 3.78 -0.98
CA PRO A 154 -12.76 4.51 0.02
C PRO A 154 -12.86 6.00 -0.30
N GLY A 155 -14.09 6.51 -0.43
CA GLY A 155 -14.35 7.89 -0.87
C GLY A 155 -14.42 8.09 -2.39
N GLY A 156 -14.21 7.05 -3.20
CA GLY A 156 -14.33 7.12 -4.66
C GLY A 156 -15.78 7.23 -5.16
N LEU A 157 -15.96 7.21 -6.48
CA LEU A 157 -17.26 7.42 -7.13
C LEU A 157 -18.30 6.35 -6.76
N ARG A 158 -17.89 5.15 -6.35
CA ARG A 158 -18.81 4.13 -5.81
C ARG A 158 -19.51 4.63 -4.55
N HIS A 159 -18.76 5.26 -3.63
CA HIS A 159 -19.33 5.86 -2.43
C HIS A 159 -20.27 7.04 -2.74
N TRP A 160 -19.93 7.85 -3.73
CA TRP A 160 -20.83 8.87 -4.25
C TRP A 160 -22.13 8.30 -4.79
N HIS A 161 -22.07 7.21 -5.58
CA HIS A 161 -23.25 6.52 -6.07
C HIS A 161 -24.09 5.92 -4.94
N HIS A 162 -23.45 5.38 -3.88
CA HIS A 162 -24.17 4.91 -2.68
C HIS A 162 -25.01 6.00 -2.05
N LEU A 163 -24.47 7.23 -1.92
CA LEU A 163 -25.23 8.37 -1.42
C LEU A 163 -26.44 8.67 -2.32
N GLY A 164 -26.28 8.66 -3.63
CA GLY A 164 -27.36 8.86 -4.60
C GLY A 164 -28.43 7.78 -4.53
N TRP A 165 -28.03 6.52 -4.40
CA TRP A 165 -28.97 5.39 -4.29
C TRP A 165 -29.72 5.40 -2.95
N LEU A 166 -29.05 5.75 -1.85
CA LEU A 166 -29.73 5.93 -0.56
C LEU A 166 -30.78 7.04 -0.62
N ALA A 167 -30.44 8.18 -1.22
CA ALA A 167 -31.41 9.27 -1.40
C ALA A 167 -32.61 8.85 -2.28
N ALA A 168 -32.38 8.06 -3.35
CA ALA A 168 -33.45 7.57 -4.21
C ALA A 168 -34.32 6.48 -3.56
N ALA A 169 -33.73 5.62 -2.72
CA ALA A 169 -34.45 4.57 -1.99
C ALA A 169 -35.30 5.11 -0.83
N PHE A 170 -34.99 6.31 -0.33
CA PHE A 170 -35.72 6.98 0.75
C PHE A 170 -36.19 8.38 0.29
N PRO A 171 -37.10 8.48 -0.69
CA PRO A 171 -37.60 9.76 -1.14
C PRO A 171 -38.41 10.41 -0.02
N GLY A 172 -38.04 11.65 0.32
CA GLY A 172 -38.84 12.51 1.17
C GLY A 172 -40.02 13.14 0.41
N ARG A 173 -40.63 14.19 0.97
CA ARG A 173 -41.69 14.95 0.28
C ARG A 173 -41.10 15.68 -0.93
N GLU A 174 -41.69 15.47 -2.08
CA GLU A 174 -41.44 15.99 -3.41
C GLU A 174 -40.19 16.90 -3.66
N GLY A 175 -39.20 16.38 -4.37
CA GLY A 175 -38.33 17.16 -5.24
C GLY A 175 -36.84 17.35 -4.86
N ALA A 176 -36.39 17.12 -3.66
CA ALA A 176 -35.00 17.36 -3.26
C ALA A 176 -34.20 16.05 -3.08
N ARG A 177 -33.12 15.85 -3.85
CA ARG A 177 -32.41 14.55 -3.98
C ARG A 177 -31.61 14.10 -2.76
N PHE A 178 -30.97 14.98 -2.00
CA PHE A 178 -30.21 14.67 -0.78
C PHE A 178 -30.77 15.37 0.46
N LEU A 179 -31.47 16.50 0.26
CA LEU A 179 -32.01 17.36 1.32
C LEU A 179 -33.22 16.75 2.01
N ASP A 180 -33.97 15.87 1.33
CA ASP A 180 -35.24 15.31 1.84
C ASP A 180 -35.09 14.39 3.05
N LEU A 181 -33.89 13.82 3.23
CA LEU A 181 -33.62 13.06 4.45
C LEU A 181 -33.42 14.01 5.66
N GLY A 182 -33.28 15.32 5.44
CA GLY A 182 -32.98 16.30 6.49
C GLY A 182 -31.66 16.02 7.21
N VAL A 183 -30.75 15.29 6.52
CA VAL A 183 -29.50 14.80 7.09
C VAL A 183 -28.35 15.74 6.77
N LEU A 184 -28.41 16.39 5.61
CA LEU A 184 -27.37 17.30 5.11
C LEU A 184 -27.93 18.71 4.98
N ALA A 185 -27.14 19.70 5.40
CA ALA A 185 -27.39 21.11 5.11
C ALA A 185 -27.08 21.42 3.63
N PRO A 186 -27.66 22.47 3.03
CA PRO A 186 -27.45 22.81 1.63
C PRO A 186 -25.98 23.01 1.25
N ASP A 187 -25.20 23.68 2.11
CA ASP A 187 -23.75 23.88 1.95
C ASP A 187 -22.97 22.58 1.96
N GLN A 188 -23.37 21.61 2.77
CA GLN A 188 -22.77 20.26 2.79
C GLN A 188 -23.05 19.50 1.50
N VAL A 189 -24.26 19.63 0.96
CA VAL A 189 -24.62 19.02 -0.34
C VAL A 189 -23.79 19.63 -1.47
N GLU A 190 -23.64 20.96 -1.49
CA GLU A 190 -22.82 21.65 -2.48
C GLU A 190 -21.35 21.19 -2.40
N ALA A 191 -20.79 21.12 -1.19
CA ALA A 191 -19.42 20.64 -0.96
C ALA A 191 -19.23 19.18 -1.42
N LEU A 192 -20.22 18.31 -1.22
CA LEU A 192 -20.18 16.93 -1.72
C LEU A 192 -20.27 16.85 -3.25
N CYS A 193 -21.12 17.67 -3.87
CA CYS A 193 -21.20 17.75 -5.33
C CYS A 193 -19.87 18.23 -5.93
N ALA A 194 -19.23 19.23 -5.33
CA ALA A 194 -17.90 19.71 -5.74
C ALA A 194 -16.82 18.64 -5.57
N ALA A 195 -16.84 17.90 -4.47
CA ALA A 195 -15.93 16.78 -4.24
C ALA A 195 -16.08 15.70 -5.32
N ALA A 196 -17.31 15.25 -5.60
CA ALA A 196 -17.57 14.28 -6.66
C ALA A 196 -17.16 14.80 -8.05
N GLN A 197 -17.32 16.09 -8.29
CA GLN A 197 -16.87 16.73 -9.55
C GLN A 197 -15.35 16.68 -9.67
N THR A 198 -14.60 16.94 -8.60
CA THR A 198 -13.13 16.82 -8.57
C THR A 198 -12.69 15.42 -8.98
N ILE A 199 -13.24 14.37 -8.36
CA ILE A 199 -12.89 12.99 -8.68
C ILE A 199 -13.21 12.66 -10.14
N ARG A 200 -14.37 13.09 -10.66
CA ARG A 200 -14.74 12.88 -12.07
C ARG A 200 -13.81 13.61 -13.03
N GLN A 201 -13.39 14.82 -12.71
CA GLN A 201 -12.42 15.56 -13.54
C GLN A 201 -11.08 14.81 -13.63
N VAL A 202 -10.57 14.32 -12.50
CA VAL A 202 -9.33 13.52 -12.47
C VAL A 202 -9.51 12.23 -13.27
N ARG A 203 -10.61 11.52 -13.09
CA ARG A 203 -10.92 10.28 -13.83
C ARG A 203 -11.02 10.52 -15.34
N CYS A 204 -11.69 11.59 -15.76
CA CYS A 204 -11.75 11.95 -17.20
C CYS A 204 -10.37 12.27 -17.75
N ALA A 205 -9.56 13.04 -17.04
CA ALA A 205 -8.21 13.36 -17.45
C ALA A 205 -7.34 12.09 -17.53
N LEU A 206 -7.49 11.16 -16.59
CA LEU A 206 -6.80 9.87 -16.57
C LEU A 206 -7.15 9.02 -17.79
N HIS A 207 -8.45 8.85 -18.11
CA HIS A 207 -8.91 8.13 -19.32
C HIS A 207 -8.38 8.77 -20.60
N CYS A 208 -8.37 10.11 -20.67
CA CYS A 208 -7.80 10.82 -21.82
C CYS A 208 -6.28 10.67 -21.94
N THR A 209 -5.58 10.50 -20.81
CA THR A 209 -4.12 10.31 -20.80
C THR A 209 -3.74 8.90 -21.22
N THR A 210 -4.51 7.89 -20.75
CA THR A 210 -4.27 6.47 -21.05
C THR A 210 -4.93 5.98 -22.32
N GLN A 211 -5.82 6.78 -22.92
CA GLN A 211 -6.66 6.44 -24.08
C GLN A 211 -7.48 5.14 -23.90
N ARG A 212 -7.73 4.75 -22.66
CA ARG A 212 -8.50 3.56 -22.30
C ARG A 212 -9.17 3.74 -20.94
N ARG A 213 -10.06 2.81 -20.58
CA ARG A 213 -10.56 2.70 -19.22
C ARG A 213 -9.41 2.40 -18.27
N HIS A 214 -9.17 3.28 -17.32
CA HIS A 214 -8.17 3.12 -16.28
C HIS A 214 -8.57 3.94 -15.07
N ASP A 215 -8.96 3.27 -13.98
CA ASP A 215 -9.53 3.93 -12.80
C ASP A 215 -8.50 4.10 -11.66
N VAL A 216 -7.31 3.47 -11.75
CA VAL A 216 -6.25 3.62 -10.75
C VAL A 216 -5.39 4.84 -11.08
N PHE A 217 -5.35 5.80 -10.19
CA PHE A 217 -4.53 7.02 -10.31
C PHE A 217 -3.08 6.71 -9.87
N SER A 218 -2.39 5.89 -10.66
CA SER A 218 -1.03 5.42 -10.37
C SER A 218 0.01 6.53 -10.40
N ALA A 219 1.08 6.36 -9.63
CA ALA A 219 2.14 7.38 -9.45
C ALA A 219 2.72 7.90 -10.77
N GLU A 220 2.87 7.01 -11.76
CA GLU A 220 3.43 7.35 -13.06
C GLU A 220 2.53 8.25 -13.91
N LEU A 221 1.22 8.16 -13.70
CA LEU A 221 0.22 8.93 -14.44
C LEU A 221 -0.12 10.27 -13.77
N GLN A 222 0.23 10.43 -12.48
CA GLN A 222 -0.15 11.60 -11.69
C GLN A 222 0.39 12.93 -12.27
N ASP A 223 1.64 12.95 -12.73
CA ASP A 223 2.24 14.15 -13.32
C ASP A 223 1.58 14.53 -14.65
N ALA A 224 1.34 13.54 -15.53
CA ALA A 224 0.69 13.76 -16.82
C ALA A 224 -0.77 14.24 -16.65
N VAL A 225 -1.50 13.67 -15.69
CA VAL A 225 -2.87 14.07 -15.38
C VAL A 225 -2.91 15.46 -14.75
N ALA A 226 -1.98 15.77 -13.82
CA ALA A 226 -1.87 17.10 -13.21
C ALA A 226 -1.58 18.18 -14.26
N HIS A 227 -0.63 17.93 -15.16
CA HIS A 227 -0.33 18.82 -16.28
C HIS A 227 -1.56 19.06 -17.17
N ARG A 228 -2.30 17.99 -17.52
CA ARG A 228 -3.55 18.10 -18.32
C ARG A 228 -4.62 18.94 -17.61
N LEU A 229 -4.65 18.94 -16.29
CA LEU A 229 -5.59 19.72 -15.48
C LEU A 229 -5.06 21.12 -15.11
N GLY A 230 -3.88 21.53 -15.61
CA GLY A 230 -3.28 22.83 -15.35
C GLY A 230 -2.87 23.05 -13.89
N THR A 231 -2.41 21.99 -13.21
CA THR A 231 -2.03 22.03 -11.79
C THR A 231 -0.75 21.22 -11.53
N SER A 232 -0.20 21.34 -10.34
CA SER A 232 0.91 20.48 -9.91
C SER A 232 0.41 19.18 -9.29
N ARG A 233 1.23 18.12 -9.38
CA ARG A 233 0.95 16.81 -8.76
C ARG A 233 0.62 16.92 -7.26
N PRO A 234 1.40 17.62 -6.41
CA PRO A 234 1.06 17.74 -4.99
C PRO A 234 -0.30 18.40 -4.74
N ALA A 235 -0.60 19.49 -5.46
CA ALA A 235 -1.86 20.20 -5.33
C ALA A 235 -3.05 19.36 -5.81
N LEU A 236 -2.88 18.56 -6.87
CA LEU A 236 -3.90 17.63 -7.37
C LEU A 236 -4.17 16.53 -6.36
N SER A 237 -3.12 15.88 -5.85
CA SER A 237 -3.22 14.78 -4.89
C SER A 237 -3.90 15.24 -3.60
N GLN A 238 -3.56 16.43 -3.10
CA GLN A 238 -4.21 16.98 -1.92
C GLN A 238 -5.70 17.26 -2.16
N ARG A 239 -6.07 17.92 -3.27
CA ARG A 239 -7.48 18.17 -3.61
C ARG A 239 -8.28 16.90 -3.79
N LEU A 240 -7.67 15.87 -4.38
CA LEU A 240 -8.31 14.57 -4.59
C LEU A 240 -8.54 13.87 -3.24
N GLU A 241 -7.55 13.85 -2.35
CA GLU A 241 -7.67 13.26 -1.02
C GLU A 241 -8.77 13.94 -0.20
N GLU A 242 -8.80 15.28 -0.16
CA GLU A 242 -9.84 16.03 0.53
C GLU A 242 -11.24 15.75 -0.03
N ALA A 243 -11.37 15.61 -1.36
CA ALA A 243 -12.63 15.27 -2.00
C ALA A 243 -13.08 13.84 -1.61
N MET A 244 -12.16 12.87 -1.65
CA MET A 244 -12.45 11.49 -1.28
C MET A 244 -12.80 11.35 0.22
N ALA A 245 -12.10 12.06 1.10
CA ALA A 245 -12.39 12.10 2.54
C ALA A 245 -13.81 12.58 2.82
N ARG A 246 -14.25 13.68 2.19
CA ARG A 246 -15.63 14.19 2.34
C ARG A 246 -16.69 13.19 1.92
N ILE A 247 -16.51 12.52 0.79
CA ILE A 247 -17.46 11.50 0.31
C ILE A 247 -17.47 10.30 1.25
N ARG A 248 -16.32 9.85 1.75
CA ARG A 248 -16.19 8.74 2.70
C ARG A 248 -16.95 9.01 3.99
N LEU A 249 -16.72 10.16 4.61
CA LEU A 249 -17.40 10.60 5.83
C LEU A 249 -18.91 10.71 5.64
N ALA A 250 -19.34 11.37 4.57
CA ALA A 250 -20.74 11.55 4.24
C ALA A 250 -21.47 10.20 4.06
N ARG A 251 -20.84 9.25 3.36
CA ARG A 251 -21.39 7.92 3.17
C ARG A 251 -21.52 7.17 4.49
N CYS A 252 -20.48 7.16 5.33
CA CYS A 252 -20.53 6.50 6.64
C CYS A 252 -21.67 7.04 7.52
N ALA A 253 -21.80 8.35 7.61
CA ALA A 253 -22.85 8.99 8.39
C ALA A 253 -24.24 8.74 7.79
N MET A 254 -24.40 8.80 6.45
CA MET A 254 -25.69 8.56 5.78
C MET A 254 -26.18 7.11 5.97
N VAL A 255 -25.29 6.14 5.77
CA VAL A 255 -25.65 4.71 5.97
C VAL A 255 -26.14 4.48 7.41
N ARG A 256 -25.43 5.02 8.39
CA ARG A 256 -25.78 4.89 9.81
C ARG A 256 -27.12 5.58 10.13
N GLU A 257 -27.31 6.79 9.64
CA GLU A 257 -28.56 7.55 9.83
C GLU A 257 -29.76 6.78 9.26
N VAL A 258 -29.62 6.26 8.05
CA VAL A 258 -30.70 5.51 7.41
C VAL A 258 -30.99 4.19 8.13
N LEU A 259 -29.97 3.42 8.53
CA LEU A 259 -30.15 2.23 9.35
C LEU A 259 -30.86 2.54 10.67
N GLY A 260 -30.42 3.59 11.37
CA GLY A 260 -31.04 4.01 12.62
C GLY A 260 -32.51 4.43 12.47
N ARG A 261 -32.91 4.99 11.32
CA ARG A 261 -34.33 5.29 11.02
C ARG A 261 -35.16 4.06 10.73
N ILE A 262 -34.58 3.05 10.08
CA ILE A 262 -35.27 1.76 9.80
C ILE A 262 -35.50 0.99 11.09
N GLU A 263 -34.57 1.03 12.04
CA GLU A 263 -34.58 0.29 13.30
C GLU A 263 -35.39 0.96 14.42
N ARG A 264 -36.18 2.00 14.13
CA ARG A 264 -36.92 2.85 15.07
C ARG A 264 -37.71 2.11 16.19
N LYS A 265 -37.95 0.82 16.09
CA LYS A 265 -38.59 0.02 17.17
C LYS A 265 -37.67 -0.33 18.34
N ARG A 266 -36.35 -0.09 18.20
CA ARG A 266 -35.31 -0.31 19.22
C ARG A 266 -34.52 0.96 19.49
N ARG A 267 -35.22 2.08 19.75
CA ARG A 267 -34.52 3.31 20.17
C ARG A 267 -33.78 3.03 21.48
N PRO A 268 -32.45 3.10 21.55
CA PRO A 268 -31.81 3.39 22.82
C PRO A 268 -32.37 4.73 23.30
N PRO A 269 -32.67 4.88 24.60
CA PRO A 269 -33.08 6.17 25.14
C PRO A 269 -32.05 7.21 24.70
N ASP A 270 -32.55 8.44 24.44
CA ASP A 270 -31.74 9.63 24.16
C ASP A 270 -30.78 9.85 25.35
N ARG A 271 -29.69 9.08 25.39
CA ARG A 271 -28.74 9.12 26.50
C ARG A 271 -27.86 10.35 26.27
N ARG A 272 -28.07 11.32 27.09
CA ARG A 272 -27.18 12.46 27.25
C ARG A 272 -26.13 12.08 28.29
N CYS A 273 -24.88 12.11 27.94
CA CYS A 273 -23.77 11.93 28.87
C CYS A 273 -22.73 13.02 28.58
N ASP A 274 -22.46 13.82 29.60
CA ASP A 274 -21.39 14.81 29.59
C ASP A 274 -21.38 15.71 28.33
N GLY A 275 -22.54 16.28 27.96
CA GLY A 275 -22.66 17.18 26.82
C GLY A 275 -22.71 16.48 25.44
N ILE A 276 -22.61 15.16 25.39
CA ILE A 276 -22.73 14.35 24.17
C ILE A 276 -24.07 13.62 24.11
N ARG A 277 -24.66 13.58 22.93
CA ARG A 277 -25.95 12.93 22.65
C ARG A 277 -25.80 11.78 21.69
N HIS A 278 -26.31 10.62 22.06
CA HIS A 278 -26.42 9.49 21.16
C HIS A 278 -27.65 9.62 20.27
N THR A 279 -27.47 9.68 18.99
CA THR A 279 -28.53 9.73 17.98
C THR A 279 -28.49 8.50 17.08
N PRO A 280 -29.56 8.17 16.35
CA PRO A 280 -29.52 7.06 15.38
C PRO A 280 -28.42 7.22 14.33
N GLY A 281 -28.12 8.46 13.92
CA GLY A 281 -27.08 8.78 12.94
C GLY A 281 -25.64 8.85 13.49
N GLY A 282 -25.46 8.66 14.78
CA GLY A 282 -24.16 8.76 15.44
C GLY A 282 -24.16 9.71 16.64
N LEU A 283 -22.97 10.09 17.09
CA LEU A 283 -22.79 11.01 18.21
C LEU A 283 -23.06 12.46 17.77
N GLY A 284 -23.77 13.21 18.59
CA GLY A 284 -24.03 14.63 18.42
C GLY A 284 -23.69 15.43 19.67
N PHE A 285 -23.66 16.73 19.54
CA PHE A 285 -23.57 17.63 20.69
C PHE A 285 -24.93 17.85 21.33
N ALA A 286 -25.01 17.78 22.65
CA ALA A 286 -26.20 18.16 23.41
C ALA A 286 -26.21 19.67 23.75
N GLU A 287 -25.03 20.28 23.74
CA GLU A 287 -24.75 21.69 23.98
C GLU A 287 -23.95 22.27 22.84
N ASP A 288 -23.84 23.60 22.76
CA ASP A 288 -23.06 24.25 21.68
C ASP A 288 -21.54 24.08 21.91
N PRO A 289 -20.82 23.37 21.04
CA PRO A 289 -19.37 23.27 21.15
C PRO A 289 -18.64 24.58 20.88
N GLY A 290 -19.33 25.59 20.29
CA GLY A 290 -18.80 26.95 20.14
C GLY A 290 -18.63 27.65 21.48
N ALA A 291 -19.55 27.42 22.42
CA ALA A 291 -19.49 27.94 23.80
C ALA A 291 -18.61 27.04 24.71
N HIS A 292 -18.55 25.75 24.40
CA HIS A 292 -17.84 24.74 25.21
C HIS A 292 -16.87 23.91 24.36
N PRO A 293 -15.68 24.43 23.98
CA PRO A 293 -14.75 23.76 23.07
C PRO A 293 -14.29 22.36 23.52
N HIS A 294 -14.25 22.11 24.84
CA HIS A 294 -13.86 20.79 25.39
C HIS A 294 -14.79 19.64 24.93
N LEU A 295 -16.04 19.95 24.54
CA LEU A 295 -16.96 18.97 23.98
C LEU A 295 -16.46 18.35 22.67
N VAL A 296 -15.61 19.08 21.92
CA VAL A 296 -14.93 18.53 20.72
C VAL A 296 -14.07 17.33 21.10
N LEU A 297 -13.25 17.45 22.13
CA LEU A 297 -12.41 16.34 22.61
C LEU A 297 -13.26 15.20 23.15
N ARG A 298 -14.29 15.51 23.91
CA ARG A 298 -15.21 14.54 24.52
C ARG A 298 -15.97 13.74 23.46
N LEU A 299 -16.40 14.38 22.37
CA LEU A 299 -17.10 13.70 21.27
C LEU A 299 -16.22 12.64 20.62
N ILE A 300 -14.98 12.98 20.31
CA ILE A 300 -14.01 12.06 19.67
C ILE A 300 -13.59 10.96 20.63
N GLU A 301 -13.36 11.26 21.90
CA GLU A 301 -13.08 10.29 22.96
C GLU A 301 -14.24 9.27 23.07
N THR A 302 -15.48 9.77 23.12
CA THR A 302 -16.68 8.91 23.12
C THR A 302 -16.73 8.04 21.87
N ALA A 303 -16.38 8.57 20.69
CA ALA A 303 -16.30 7.82 19.45
C ALA A 303 -15.23 6.72 19.50
N ALA A 304 -14.06 7.00 20.09
CA ALA A 304 -12.98 6.05 20.25
C ALA A 304 -13.33 4.88 21.19
N HIS A 305 -14.12 5.13 22.22
CA HIS A 305 -14.53 4.09 23.15
C HIS A 305 -15.76 3.30 22.70
N THR A 306 -16.70 3.93 21.98
CA THR A 306 -17.98 3.31 21.60
C THR A 306 -18.01 2.76 20.17
N GLY A 307 -17.07 3.17 19.30
CA GLY A 307 -17.10 2.88 17.87
C GLY A 307 -18.23 3.62 17.13
N ILE A 308 -18.90 4.58 17.77
CA ILE A 308 -19.98 5.35 17.16
C ILE A 308 -19.41 6.66 16.62
N PRO A 309 -19.38 6.88 15.29
CA PRO A 309 -18.80 8.10 14.72
C PRO A 309 -19.69 9.34 14.95
N PRO A 310 -19.13 10.55 14.82
CA PRO A 310 -19.91 11.79 14.80
C PRO A 310 -20.96 11.81 13.69
N ASN A 311 -22.17 12.25 14.00
CA ASN A 311 -23.22 12.49 13.02
C ASN A 311 -22.93 13.73 12.15
N PHE A 312 -23.73 13.98 11.10
CA PHE A 312 -23.53 15.11 10.19
C PHE A 312 -23.50 16.46 10.88
N SER A 313 -24.42 16.70 11.81
CA SER A 313 -24.49 17.96 12.55
C SER A 313 -23.21 18.20 13.37
N ALA A 314 -22.75 17.14 14.05
CA ALA A 314 -21.50 17.17 14.80
C ALA A 314 -20.28 17.40 13.88
N GLN A 315 -20.20 16.68 12.74
CA GLN A 315 -19.14 16.92 11.76
C GLN A 315 -19.10 18.36 11.28
N GLY A 316 -20.27 18.95 10.97
CA GLY A 316 -20.39 20.36 10.60
C GLY A 316 -19.93 21.32 11.72
N ALA A 317 -20.20 20.99 12.99
CA ALA A 317 -19.73 21.79 14.12
C ALA A 317 -18.22 21.66 14.32
N LEU A 318 -17.67 20.43 14.17
CA LEU A 318 -16.23 20.16 14.25
C LEU A 318 -15.45 20.95 13.19
N LEU A 319 -15.97 21.05 11.97
CA LEU A 319 -15.33 21.81 10.88
C LEU A 319 -15.29 23.34 11.14
N ARG A 320 -16.10 23.84 12.08
CA ARG A 320 -16.11 25.25 12.47
C ARG A 320 -15.21 25.58 13.66
N LEU A 321 -14.46 24.59 14.18
CA LEU A 321 -13.51 24.82 15.28
C LEU A 321 -12.47 25.86 14.87
N SER A 322 -12.41 26.97 15.59
CA SER A 322 -11.45 28.04 15.34
C SER A 322 -10.08 27.74 15.95
N ALA A 323 -9.02 28.36 15.41
CA ALA A 323 -7.67 28.25 15.97
C ALA A 323 -7.59 28.73 17.43
N ARG A 324 -8.42 29.75 17.83
CA ARG A 324 -8.50 30.23 19.22
C ARG A 324 -9.03 29.12 20.14
N GLN A 325 -10.15 28.52 19.79
CA GLN A 325 -10.73 27.40 20.56
C GLN A 325 -9.78 26.21 20.65
N ALA A 326 -9.09 25.87 19.56
CA ALA A 326 -8.07 24.80 19.55
C ALA A 326 -6.89 25.14 20.49
N ALA A 327 -6.49 26.40 20.59
CA ALA A 327 -5.44 26.82 21.54
C ALA A 327 -5.89 26.65 23.00
N GLU A 328 -7.16 26.92 23.32
CA GLU A 328 -7.74 26.68 24.65
C GLU A 328 -7.71 25.19 25.06
N LEU A 329 -7.78 24.28 24.06
CA LEU A 329 -7.72 22.83 24.29
C LEU A 329 -6.29 22.29 24.47
N SER A 330 -5.26 23.08 24.14
CA SER A 330 -3.86 22.66 24.07
C SER A 330 -3.37 21.90 25.32
N PRO A 331 -3.66 22.31 26.57
CA PRO A 331 -3.20 21.61 27.76
C PRO A 331 -3.72 20.18 27.93
N HIS A 332 -4.83 19.86 27.28
CA HIS A 332 -5.48 18.55 27.39
C HIS A 332 -5.11 17.58 26.25
N LEU A 333 -4.54 18.10 25.15
CA LEU A 333 -4.35 17.31 23.92
C LEU A 333 -3.38 16.14 24.08
N ALA A 334 -2.38 16.22 24.95
CA ALA A 334 -1.40 15.15 25.12
C ALA A 334 -2.05 13.90 25.74
N VAL A 335 -2.77 14.06 26.84
CA VAL A 335 -3.47 12.95 27.53
C VAL A 335 -4.60 12.43 26.65
N TRP A 336 -5.40 13.33 26.10
CA TRP A 336 -6.51 12.98 25.22
C TRP A 336 -6.08 12.16 24.01
N LEU A 337 -4.97 12.52 23.35
CA LEU A 337 -4.48 11.79 22.18
C LEU A 337 -3.98 10.39 22.56
N HIS A 338 -3.30 10.28 23.70
CA HIS A 338 -2.88 9.01 24.27
C HIS A 338 -4.10 8.09 24.50
N ASP A 339 -5.15 8.60 25.14
CA ASP A 339 -6.36 7.83 25.44
C ASP A 339 -7.06 7.36 24.18
N ILE A 340 -7.16 8.20 23.16
CA ILE A 340 -7.75 7.83 21.87
C ILE A 340 -6.96 6.71 21.19
N LEU A 341 -5.63 6.79 21.12
CA LEU A 341 -4.80 5.80 20.43
C LEU A 341 -4.85 4.42 21.11
N HIS A 342 -5.12 4.37 22.42
CA HIS A 342 -5.27 3.12 23.19
C HIS A 342 -6.72 2.63 23.29
N ALA A 343 -7.70 3.44 22.86
CA ALA A 343 -9.11 3.06 22.92
C ALA A 343 -9.45 1.95 21.89
N PRO A 344 -10.45 1.10 22.17
CA PRO A 344 -10.83 -0.02 21.30
C PRO A 344 -11.11 0.36 19.84
N HIS A 345 -11.64 1.58 19.60
CA HIS A 345 -11.94 2.11 18.26
C HIS A 345 -11.13 3.37 17.95
N GLY A 346 -9.95 3.51 18.57
CA GLY A 346 -9.09 4.68 18.45
C GLY A 346 -8.67 4.98 17.03
N GLU A 347 -8.38 3.95 16.25
CA GLU A 347 -8.03 4.07 14.84
C GLU A 347 -9.13 4.75 14.02
N ALA A 348 -10.39 4.35 14.18
CA ALA A 348 -11.53 4.94 13.47
C ALA A 348 -11.82 6.39 13.92
N ALA A 349 -11.63 6.67 15.21
CA ALA A 349 -11.78 8.03 15.74
C ALA A 349 -10.68 8.94 15.22
N PHE A 350 -9.43 8.49 15.19
CA PHE A 350 -8.31 9.26 14.64
C PHE A 350 -8.43 9.45 13.12
N ALA A 351 -8.88 8.43 12.40
CA ALA A 351 -9.21 8.53 10.97
C ALA A 351 -10.24 9.63 10.71
N THR A 352 -11.25 9.76 11.59
CA THR A 352 -12.22 10.84 11.52
C THR A 352 -11.58 12.21 11.71
N LEU A 353 -10.59 12.35 12.59
CA LEU A 353 -9.83 13.60 12.79
C LEU A 353 -9.03 13.99 11.54
N LEU A 354 -8.41 13.01 10.87
CA LEU A 354 -7.70 13.20 9.61
C LEU A 354 -8.66 13.65 8.50
N ASP A 355 -9.74 12.90 8.31
CA ASP A 355 -10.73 13.16 7.25
C ASP A 355 -11.44 14.53 7.41
N LEU A 356 -11.70 14.95 8.64
CA LEU A 356 -12.26 16.27 8.94
C LEU A 356 -11.21 17.39 8.91
N GLY A 357 -9.92 17.05 8.79
CA GLY A 357 -8.83 18.03 8.84
C GLY A 357 -8.62 18.65 10.22
N LEU A 358 -9.21 18.10 11.28
CA LEU A 358 -9.13 18.64 12.65
C LEU A 358 -7.71 18.59 13.20
N LEU A 359 -6.90 17.62 12.79
CA LEU A 359 -5.49 17.55 13.20
C LEU A 359 -4.71 18.79 12.79
N ARG A 360 -5.06 19.44 11.67
CA ARG A 360 -4.41 20.69 11.22
C ARG A 360 -4.72 21.87 12.13
N VAL A 361 -5.88 21.84 12.78
CA VAL A 361 -6.33 22.90 13.69
C VAL A 361 -5.80 22.67 15.10
N LEU A 362 -5.85 21.42 15.58
CA LEU A 362 -5.39 21.04 16.93
C LEU A 362 -3.84 21.00 17.03
N PHE A 363 -3.19 20.57 15.95
CA PHE A 363 -1.74 20.41 15.85
C PHE A 363 -1.21 21.12 14.60
N PRO A 364 -1.19 22.47 14.58
CA PRO A 364 -0.79 23.22 13.39
C PRO A 364 0.64 22.92 12.92
N GLU A 365 1.51 22.43 13.80
CA GLU A 365 2.87 21.99 13.46
C GLU A 365 2.88 20.76 12.52
N LEU A 366 1.83 19.93 12.56
CA LEU A 366 1.67 18.77 11.67
C LEU A 366 1.09 19.15 10.30
N ALA A 367 0.38 20.28 10.20
CA ALA A 367 -0.37 20.65 9.01
C ALA A 367 0.43 20.57 7.69
N PRO A 368 1.73 20.97 7.62
CA PRO A 368 2.51 20.91 6.39
C PRO A 368 2.79 19.49 5.89
N SER A 369 2.88 18.49 6.80
CA SER A 369 3.26 17.11 6.46
C SER A 369 2.06 16.20 6.20
N LEU A 370 0.89 16.45 6.82
CA LEU A 370 -0.24 15.51 6.83
C LEU A 370 -0.72 15.08 5.43
N SER A 371 -0.70 15.98 4.45
CA SER A 371 -1.14 15.69 3.08
C SER A 371 0.02 15.44 2.10
N VAL A 372 1.25 15.37 2.59
CA VAL A 372 2.39 15.03 1.75
C VAL A 372 2.24 13.60 1.24
N VAL A 373 2.35 13.45 -0.08
CA VAL A 373 2.36 12.16 -0.77
C VAL A 373 3.81 11.82 -1.07
N PRO A 374 4.41 10.82 -0.39
CA PRO A 374 5.75 10.36 -0.72
C PRO A 374 5.82 9.79 -2.14
N LEU A 375 6.90 10.10 -2.86
CA LEU A 375 7.09 9.70 -4.27
C LEU A 375 8.14 8.59 -4.43
N ASP A 376 8.34 7.79 -3.39
CA ASP A 376 9.43 6.82 -3.30
C ASP A 376 9.05 5.39 -3.75
N GLY A 377 7.80 5.17 -4.11
CA GLY A 377 7.28 3.85 -4.53
C GLY A 377 7.10 2.84 -3.39
N TRP A 378 7.36 3.23 -2.14
CA TRP A 378 7.26 2.38 -0.95
C TRP A 378 6.00 2.62 -0.16
N HIS A 379 5.68 3.90 0.06
CA HIS A 379 4.54 4.30 0.84
C HIS A 379 3.23 3.99 0.10
N ARG A 380 2.27 3.43 0.82
CA ARG A 380 0.90 3.21 0.33
C ARG A 380 -0.03 4.37 0.69
N HIS A 381 0.34 5.15 1.71
CA HIS A 381 -0.52 6.14 2.33
C HIS A 381 0.15 7.52 2.35
N PRO A 382 -0.63 8.62 2.27
CA PRO A 382 -0.15 9.96 2.62
C PRO A 382 0.44 9.98 4.03
N VAL A 383 1.36 10.91 4.30
CA VAL A 383 2.12 10.97 5.57
C VAL A 383 1.21 10.95 6.80
N GLY A 384 0.08 11.66 6.80
CA GLY A 384 -0.84 11.65 7.94
C GLY A 384 -1.43 10.27 8.25
N TRP A 385 -1.80 9.51 7.22
CA TRP A 385 -2.32 8.16 7.36
C TRP A 385 -1.23 7.15 7.71
N HIS A 386 -0.04 7.29 7.11
CA HIS A 386 1.13 6.50 7.47
C HIS A 386 1.51 6.69 8.94
N SER A 387 1.60 7.93 9.40
CA SER A 387 1.92 8.25 10.80
C SER A 387 0.87 7.74 11.79
N LEU A 388 -0.43 7.83 11.44
CA LEU A 388 -1.49 7.19 12.21
C LEU A 388 -1.26 5.69 12.33
N ARG A 389 -1.04 5.01 11.21
CA ARG A 389 -0.84 3.56 11.18
C ARG A 389 0.36 3.14 12.02
N CYS A 390 1.48 3.87 11.91
CA CYS A 390 2.67 3.65 12.72
C CYS A 390 2.37 3.82 14.22
N ALA A 391 1.69 4.89 14.62
CA ALA A 391 1.31 5.13 16.01
C ALA A 391 0.37 4.05 16.56
N MET A 392 -0.60 3.58 15.76
CA MET A 392 -1.53 2.51 16.15
C MET A 392 -0.84 1.17 16.35
N LEU A 393 0.12 0.81 15.46
CA LEU A 393 0.93 -0.41 15.62
C LEU A 393 1.75 -0.39 16.91
N LEU A 394 2.16 0.79 17.38
CA LEU A 394 2.91 0.95 18.63
C LEU A 394 2.01 1.02 19.87
N ALA A 395 0.83 1.63 19.76
CA ALA A 395 -0.14 1.71 20.85
C ALA A 395 -0.86 0.36 21.09
N GLN A 396 -1.12 -0.39 20.01
CA GLN A 396 -1.81 -1.69 20.02
C GLN A 396 -0.93 -2.74 19.30
N PRO A 397 0.08 -3.30 19.99
CA PRO A 397 1.21 -3.99 19.34
C PRO A 397 0.92 -5.42 18.88
N GLN A 398 -0.32 -5.93 18.93
CA GLN A 398 -0.63 -7.33 18.60
C GLN A 398 -0.21 -7.68 17.16
N GLU A 399 -0.54 -6.82 16.20
CA GLU A 399 -0.16 -7.02 14.79
C GLU A 399 1.36 -6.87 14.58
N LEU A 400 1.98 -5.91 15.26
CA LEU A 400 3.42 -5.67 15.26
C LEU A 400 4.18 -6.92 15.76
N LEU A 401 3.75 -7.49 16.88
CA LEU A 401 4.35 -8.66 17.49
C LEU A 401 4.10 -9.92 16.66
N HIS A 402 2.95 -10.03 16.00
CA HIS A 402 2.70 -11.12 15.05
C HIS A 402 3.65 -11.05 13.85
N ALA A 403 3.90 -9.85 13.32
CA ALA A 403 4.78 -9.64 12.17
C ALA A 403 6.28 -9.71 12.51
N ALA A 404 6.65 -9.52 13.77
CA ALA A 404 8.01 -9.57 14.28
C ALA A 404 8.05 -10.14 15.72
N PRO A 405 7.89 -11.48 15.88
CA PRO A 405 7.78 -12.12 17.21
C PRO A 405 8.99 -11.88 18.12
N TRP A 406 10.17 -11.68 17.53
CA TRP A 406 11.39 -11.39 18.29
C TRP A 406 11.30 -10.10 19.14
N LEU A 407 10.38 -9.17 18.77
CA LEU A 407 10.13 -7.97 19.56
C LEU A 407 9.57 -8.26 20.97
N GLU A 408 8.96 -9.42 21.19
CA GLU A 408 8.47 -9.84 22.51
C GLU A 408 9.62 -10.09 23.50
N THR A 409 10.78 -10.50 22.99
CA THR A 409 11.96 -10.81 23.80
C THR A 409 12.74 -9.56 24.23
N LEU A 410 12.38 -8.39 23.67
CA LEU A 410 13.05 -7.14 23.98
C LEU A 410 12.68 -6.65 25.39
N PRO A 411 13.58 -5.87 26.05
CA PRO A 411 13.26 -5.25 27.33
C PRO A 411 11.89 -4.59 27.27
N THR A 412 11.03 -4.97 28.21
CA THR A 412 9.68 -4.40 28.30
C THR A 412 9.84 -2.92 28.57
N ALA A 413 9.34 -2.13 27.65
CA ALA A 413 9.24 -0.73 27.94
C ALA A 413 8.13 -0.53 28.98
N PRO A 414 8.18 0.53 29.81
CA PRO A 414 7.13 0.84 30.79
C PRO A 414 5.74 0.77 30.19
N LYS A 415 4.72 0.40 30.96
CA LYS A 415 3.33 0.28 30.51
C LYS A 415 2.79 1.53 29.80
N ASP A 416 3.43 2.68 30.05
CA ASP A 416 3.08 3.98 29.45
C ASP A 416 4.13 4.37 28.42
N HIS A 417 4.06 3.74 27.23
CA HIS A 417 4.97 3.97 26.10
C HIS A 417 4.74 5.31 25.38
N LEU A 418 4.34 6.34 26.10
CA LEU A 418 4.00 7.65 25.54
C LEU A 418 5.08 8.17 24.55
N PRO A 419 6.39 8.16 24.89
CA PRO A 419 7.43 8.62 23.96
C PRO A 419 7.49 7.84 22.65
N LEU A 420 7.23 6.54 22.67
CA LEU A 420 7.30 5.67 21.49
C LEU A 420 6.10 5.92 20.57
N VAL A 421 4.89 6.03 21.13
CA VAL A 421 3.66 6.32 20.36
C VAL A 421 3.74 7.72 19.73
N TRP A 422 4.24 8.71 20.50
CA TRP A 422 4.52 10.04 19.97
C TRP A 422 5.54 10.00 18.83
N ALA A 423 6.61 9.22 18.98
CA ALA A 423 7.59 9.07 17.91
C ALA A 423 6.94 8.47 16.66
N GLY A 424 6.09 7.45 16.79
CA GLY A 424 5.34 6.87 15.68
C GLY A 424 4.42 7.87 14.96
N LEU A 425 3.77 8.75 15.72
CA LEU A 425 2.91 9.78 15.13
C LEU A 425 3.69 10.93 14.46
N LEU A 426 4.87 11.27 14.98
CA LEU A 426 5.59 12.49 14.64
C LEU A 426 6.86 12.28 13.81
N HIS A 427 7.32 11.02 13.56
CA HIS A 427 8.61 10.75 12.93
C HIS A 427 8.76 11.43 11.56
N ASP A 428 7.69 11.53 10.80
CA ASP A 428 7.64 12.06 9.44
C ASP A 428 7.17 13.52 9.34
N MET A 429 6.93 14.21 10.46
CA MET A 429 6.43 15.59 10.45
C MET A 429 7.38 16.60 9.79
N GLY A 430 8.65 16.22 9.58
CA GLY A 430 9.63 17.03 8.87
C GLY A 430 9.52 16.98 7.35
N LYS A 431 8.76 16.05 6.76
CA LYS A 431 8.56 15.95 5.30
C LYS A 431 7.83 17.19 4.75
N PRO A 432 8.11 17.59 3.50
CA PRO A 432 8.96 16.94 2.50
C PRO A 432 10.46 17.34 2.53
N HIS A 433 10.99 17.83 3.64
CA HIS A 433 12.39 18.27 3.72
C HIS A 433 13.37 17.08 3.57
N PRO A 434 14.54 17.24 2.85
CA PRO A 434 15.49 16.14 2.62
C PRO A 434 16.05 15.48 3.88
N ARG A 435 16.24 16.25 4.97
CA ARG A 435 16.63 15.74 6.30
C ARG A 435 15.44 15.86 7.24
N HIS A 436 14.33 15.18 6.88
CA HIS A 436 13.08 15.26 7.61
C HIS A 436 13.18 14.73 9.04
N GLU A 437 14.07 13.78 9.31
CA GLU A 437 14.36 13.23 10.65
C GLU A 437 14.87 14.29 11.61
N VAL A 438 15.82 15.12 11.17
CA VAL A 438 16.37 16.21 11.96
C VAL A 438 15.35 17.33 12.13
N ARG A 439 14.70 17.73 11.05
CA ARG A 439 13.68 18.78 11.10
C ARG A 439 12.47 18.34 11.92
N GLY A 440 12.03 17.10 11.77
CA GLY A 440 10.94 16.50 12.53
C GLY A 440 11.22 16.50 14.03
N SER A 441 12.43 16.14 14.45
CA SER A 441 12.85 16.19 15.84
C SER A 441 12.76 17.61 16.45
N ILE A 442 13.13 18.64 15.69
CA ILE A 442 13.01 20.05 16.15
C ILE A 442 11.54 20.47 16.25
N LEU A 443 10.72 20.13 15.27
CA LEU A 443 9.29 20.46 15.27
C LEU A 443 8.55 19.71 16.38
N ALA A 444 8.85 18.43 16.58
CA ALA A 444 8.28 17.61 17.65
C ALA A 444 8.63 18.18 19.03
N ARG A 445 9.86 18.63 19.25
CA ARG A 445 10.24 19.30 20.51
C ARG A 445 9.37 20.52 20.79
N ARG A 446 9.14 21.38 19.79
CA ARG A 446 8.28 22.56 19.93
C ARG A 446 6.84 22.17 20.26
N LEU A 447 6.28 21.25 19.51
CA LEU A 447 4.92 20.72 19.70
C LEU A 447 4.76 20.15 21.12
N LEU A 448 5.60 19.19 21.52
CA LEU A 448 5.50 18.50 22.80
C LEU A 448 5.74 19.45 24.00
N THR A 449 6.60 20.45 23.81
CA THR A 449 6.77 21.52 24.83
C THR A 449 5.49 22.37 24.97
N ARG A 450 4.85 22.74 23.87
CA ARG A 450 3.56 23.45 23.88
C ARG A 450 2.45 22.62 24.56
N LEU A 451 2.48 21.32 24.38
CA LEU A 451 1.52 20.38 24.98
C LEU A 451 1.82 20.06 26.47
N GLY A 452 2.90 20.59 27.03
CA GLY A 452 3.27 20.37 28.43
C GLY A 452 3.81 18.97 28.74
N VAL A 453 4.30 18.24 27.72
CA VAL A 453 4.88 16.90 27.91
C VAL A 453 6.18 17.00 28.74
N ALA A 454 6.45 15.99 29.57
CA ALA A 454 7.62 15.94 30.45
C ALA A 454 8.94 16.01 29.64
N LYS A 455 9.94 16.73 30.16
CA LYS A 455 11.23 16.92 29.47
C LYS A 455 11.93 15.62 29.09
N ALA A 456 11.84 14.60 29.97
CA ALA A 456 12.42 13.28 29.71
C ALA A 456 11.77 12.59 28.53
N ASP A 457 10.43 12.66 28.42
CA ASP A 457 9.65 12.08 27.31
C ASP A 457 9.92 12.83 26.01
N ILE A 458 10.04 14.16 26.06
CA ILE A 458 10.44 14.98 24.91
C ILE A 458 11.82 14.55 24.40
N ALA A 459 12.78 14.36 25.32
CA ALA A 459 14.14 13.95 24.96
C ALA A 459 14.15 12.58 24.29
N THR A 460 13.41 11.61 24.82
CA THR A 460 13.27 10.25 24.25
C THR A 460 12.58 10.29 22.90
N THR A 461 11.43 10.97 22.79
CA THR A 461 10.67 11.08 21.54
C THR A 461 11.50 11.74 20.42
N THR A 462 12.17 12.85 20.74
CA THR A 462 12.99 13.56 19.74
C THR A 462 14.22 12.78 19.31
N PHE A 463 14.82 11.96 20.20
CA PHE A 463 15.85 11.01 19.85
C PHE A 463 15.32 9.94 18.87
N LEU A 464 14.18 9.33 19.19
CA LEU A 464 13.56 8.31 18.34
C LEU A 464 13.23 8.86 16.93
N ILE A 465 12.71 10.07 16.85
CA ILE A 465 12.44 10.74 15.58
C ILE A 465 13.73 11.01 14.79
N ALA A 466 14.78 11.49 15.45
CA ALA A 466 16.05 11.79 14.79
C ALA A 466 16.73 10.53 14.21
N GLU A 467 16.54 9.39 14.87
CA GLU A 467 17.22 8.13 14.54
C GLU A 467 16.30 7.06 13.92
N HIS A 468 15.02 7.37 13.60
CA HIS A 468 14.04 6.36 13.16
C HIS A 468 14.49 5.56 11.92
N LEU A 469 15.25 6.19 11.01
CA LEU A 469 15.79 5.53 9.81
C LEU A 469 17.05 4.68 10.09
N THR A 470 17.73 4.89 11.22
CA THR A 470 19.07 4.33 11.45
C THR A 470 19.08 2.80 11.41
N LEU A 471 18.20 2.11 12.16
CA LEU A 471 18.23 0.65 12.17
C LEU A 471 17.88 0.05 10.82
N PHE A 472 16.84 0.57 10.17
CA PHE A 472 16.41 0.04 8.88
C PHE A 472 17.45 0.27 7.78
N GLN A 473 18.04 1.46 7.71
CA GLN A 473 19.08 1.78 6.72
C GLN A 473 20.35 0.96 6.95
N VAL A 474 20.80 0.84 8.19
CA VAL A 474 22.00 0.06 8.49
C VAL A 474 21.76 -1.43 8.21
N ALA A 475 20.61 -1.98 8.65
CA ALA A 475 20.27 -3.37 8.42
C ALA A 475 20.24 -3.74 6.92
N THR A 476 19.70 -2.83 6.10
CA THR A 476 19.52 -3.11 4.65
C THR A 476 20.67 -2.64 3.77
N GLN A 477 21.52 -1.70 4.25
CA GLN A 477 22.52 -1.02 3.39
C GLN A 477 23.97 -1.17 3.86
N ARG A 478 24.23 -1.80 5.03
CA ARG A 478 25.58 -1.96 5.55
C ARG A 478 25.92 -3.43 5.81
N ASP A 479 27.22 -3.73 5.85
CA ASP A 479 27.67 -5.03 6.29
C ASP A 479 27.49 -5.13 7.82
N LEU A 480 26.63 -6.05 8.25
CA LEU A 480 26.33 -6.30 9.67
C LEU A 480 27.43 -7.13 10.34
N ASN A 481 28.39 -7.66 9.60
CA ASN A 481 29.54 -8.40 10.11
C ASN A 481 30.76 -7.50 10.34
N ASP A 482 30.72 -6.25 9.84
CA ASP A 482 31.71 -5.25 10.17
C ASP A 482 31.53 -4.73 11.60
N PRO A 483 32.48 -4.98 12.54
CA PRO A 483 32.39 -4.50 13.91
C PRO A 483 32.25 -2.98 13.99
N ALA A 484 32.86 -2.23 13.08
CA ALA A 484 32.79 -0.77 13.06
C ALA A 484 31.34 -0.30 12.81
N THR A 485 30.59 -1.00 11.94
CA THR A 485 29.17 -0.73 11.68
C THR A 485 28.35 -0.91 12.96
N ILE A 486 28.55 -2.02 13.70
CA ILE A 486 27.81 -2.30 14.93
C ILE A 486 28.16 -1.31 16.05
N HIS A 487 29.45 -1.01 16.23
CA HIS A 487 29.89 -0.04 17.24
C HIS A 487 29.38 1.37 16.93
N ALA A 488 29.28 1.78 15.67
CA ALA A 488 28.72 3.07 15.30
C ALA A 488 27.23 3.18 15.70
N VAL A 489 26.44 2.11 15.51
CA VAL A 489 25.04 2.06 15.98
C VAL A 489 24.97 2.07 17.50
N ALA A 490 25.79 1.26 18.18
CA ALA A 490 25.82 1.21 19.65
C ALA A 490 26.18 2.58 20.26
N HIS A 491 27.16 3.29 19.67
CA HIS A 491 27.54 4.64 20.11
C HIS A 491 26.40 5.66 19.92
N LYS A 492 25.62 5.56 18.85
CA LYS A 492 24.45 6.43 18.62
C LYS A 492 23.34 6.17 19.62
N VAL A 493 23.00 4.91 19.85
CA VAL A 493 21.84 4.50 20.65
C VAL A 493 22.13 4.61 22.13
N GLN A 494 23.33 4.27 22.59
CA GLN A 494 23.88 4.39 23.96
C GLN A 494 23.27 3.43 24.97
N THR A 495 21.97 3.13 24.95
CA THR A 495 21.33 2.27 25.95
C THR A 495 20.46 1.16 25.35
N PRO A 496 20.30 0.00 26.03
CA PRO A 496 19.44 -1.08 25.58
C PRO A 496 17.98 -0.66 25.43
N GLU A 497 17.46 0.23 26.27
CA GLU A 497 16.09 0.71 26.26
C GLU A 497 15.82 1.56 24.99
N ARG A 498 16.77 2.46 24.65
CA ARG A 498 16.68 3.23 23.39
C ARG A 498 16.77 2.33 22.17
N LEU A 499 17.62 1.32 22.20
CA LEU A 499 17.72 0.34 21.14
C LEU A 499 16.41 -0.43 20.94
N ALA A 500 15.78 -0.89 22.03
CA ALA A 500 14.52 -1.62 22.00
C ALA A 500 13.36 -0.74 21.48
N ALA A 501 13.30 0.52 21.92
CA ALA A 501 12.30 1.48 21.44
C ALA A 501 12.49 1.80 19.95
N LEU A 502 13.75 2.02 19.54
CA LEU A 502 14.08 2.29 18.14
C LEU A 502 13.79 1.08 17.23
N ALA A 503 13.99 -0.14 17.70
CA ALA A 503 13.66 -1.36 16.97
C ALA A 503 12.14 -1.47 16.75
N ARG A 504 11.32 -1.24 17.79
CA ARG A 504 9.86 -1.23 17.65
C ARG A 504 9.39 -0.16 16.67
N LEU A 505 9.94 1.05 16.76
CA LEU A 505 9.61 2.14 15.83
C LEU A 505 9.98 1.79 14.38
N ALA A 506 11.19 1.26 14.15
CA ALA A 506 11.65 0.91 12.81
C ALA A 506 10.77 -0.19 12.16
N VAL A 507 10.32 -1.18 12.94
CA VAL A 507 9.40 -2.21 12.46
C VAL A 507 8.02 -1.63 12.18
N ALA A 508 7.47 -0.81 13.09
CA ALA A 508 6.16 -0.20 12.94
C ALA A 508 6.11 0.76 11.73
N ASP A 509 7.15 1.57 11.53
CA ASP A 509 7.30 2.46 10.38
C ASP A 509 7.35 1.67 9.06
N ALA A 510 8.18 0.63 8.99
CA ALA A 510 8.28 -0.21 7.80
C ALA A 510 6.96 -0.95 7.48
N MET A 511 6.24 -1.46 8.49
CA MET A 511 4.91 -2.06 8.33
C MET A 511 3.87 -1.03 7.86
N ALA A 512 3.87 0.17 8.44
CA ALA A 512 2.98 1.25 8.04
C ALA A 512 3.26 1.76 6.62
N THR A 513 4.50 1.69 6.16
CA THR A 513 4.90 2.01 4.79
C THR A 513 4.27 1.03 3.79
N GLY A 514 4.28 -0.27 4.08
CA GLY A 514 3.60 -1.29 3.29
C GLY A 514 4.37 -2.59 3.09
N PRO A 515 3.77 -3.59 2.41
CA PRO A 515 4.36 -4.92 2.23
C PRO A 515 5.69 -4.92 1.46
N ALA A 516 5.91 -3.91 0.61
CA ALA A 516 7.19 -3.73 -0.07
C ALA A 516 8.30 -3.29 0.89
N ALA A 517 7.97 -2.55 1.94
CA ALA A 517 8.91 -2.06 2.94
C ALA A 517 9.18 -3.09 4.05
N TRP A 518 8.19 -3.88 4.46
CA TRP A 518 8.31 -4.89 5.50
C TRP A 518 7.98 -6.29 5.00
N ASN A 519 8.91 -7.23 5.21
CA ASN A 519 8.76 -8.64 4.91
C ASN A 519 9.68 -9.47 5.85
N THR A 520 9.52 -10.79 5.83
CA THR A 520 10.27 -11.72 6.69
C THR A 520 11.78 -11.54 6.60
N TRP A 521 12.31 -11.33 5.38
CA TRP A 521 13.75 -11.13 5.18
C TRP A 521 14.26 -9.86 5.89
N ARG A 522 13.56 -8.75 5.77
CA ARG A 522 13.93 -7.48 6.44
C ARG A 522 13.79 -7.57 7.95
N SER A 523 12.78 -8.32 8.43
CA SER A 523 12.65 -8.64 9.85
C SER A 523 13.93 -9.30 10.39
N LEU A 524 14.43 -10.32 9.69
CA LEU A 524 15.66 -11.02 10.08
C LEU A 524 16.90 -10.10 10.10
N LEU A 525 17.02 -9.19 9.12
CA LEU A 525 18.14 -8.24 9.08
C LEU A 525 18.10 -7.24 10.25
N VAL A 526 16.92 -6.73 10.59
CA VAL A 526 16.74 -5.80 11.72
C VAL A 526 16.97 -6.52 13.05
N GLU A 527 16.48 -7.74 13.20
CA GLU A 527 16.71 -8.61 14.36
C GLU A 527 18.22 -8.91 14.56
N GLU A 528 18.93 -9.26 13.49
CA GLU A 528 20.38 -9.50 13.52
C GLU A 528 21.14 -8.24 13.97
N LEU A 529 20.82 -7.09 13.39
CA LEU A 529 21.43 -5.81 13.80
C LEU A 529 21.14 -5.50 15.25
N TYR A 530 19.90 -5.69 15.69
CA TYR A 530 19.50 -5.50 17.09
C TYR A 530 20.33 -6.40 18.02
N ALA A 531 20.37 -7.69 17.76
CA ALA A 531 21.07 -8.66 18.60
C ALA A 531 22.58 -8.36 18.73
N LYS A 532 23.25 -8.01 17.61
CA LYS A 532 24.66 -7.64 17.60
C LYS A 532 24.91 -6.32 18.35
N THR A 533 24.04 -5.31 18.14
CA THR A 533 24.16 -4.01 18.83
C THR A 533 23.91 -4.13 20.33
N ALA A 534 22.93 -4.94 20.75
CA ALA A 534 22.66 -5.20 22.16
C ALA A 534 23.85 -5.87 22.87
N ARG A 535 24.54 -6.79 22.19
CA ARG A 535 25.78 -7.40 22.70
C ARG A 535 26.91 -6.38 22.86
N ALA A 536 27.08 -5.49 21.85
CA ALA A 536 28.06 -4.41 21.90
C ALA A 536 27.81 -3.45 23.09
N LEU A 537 26.54 -3.07 23.30
CA LEU A 537 26.16 -2.23 24.45
C LEU A 537 26.45 -2.89 25.80
N GLN A 538 26.42 -4.22 25.89
CA GLN A 538 26.75 -4.99 27.09
C GLN A 538 28.26 -5.28 27.24
N GLY A 539 29.10 -4.77 26.35
CA GLY A 539 30.53 -5.07 26.33
C GLY A 539 30.88 -6.53 26.04
N ARG A 540 29.90 -7.30 25.45
CA ARG A 540 30.08 -8.70 25.09
C ARG A 540 30.70 -8.83 23.70
N PRO A 541 31.56 -9.87 23.47
CA PRO A 541 32.10 -10.10 22.14
C PRO A 541 30.99 -10.21 21.08
N LEU A 542 31.19 -9.61 19.93
CA LEU A 542 30.24 -9.67 18.82
C LEU A 542 30.17 -11.08 18.20
N ARG A 543 31.10 -11.96 18.53
CA ARG A 543 31.17 -13.34 18.05
C ARG A 543 29.94 -14.17 18.48
N ALA A 544 29.44 -14.97 17.54
CA ALA A 544 28.39 -15.95 17.78
C ALA A 544 28.81 -17.01 18.84
N PRO A 545 27.86 -17.65 19.56
CA PRO A 545 28.17 -18.71 20.52
C PRO A 545 28.86 -19.89 19.86
N SER A 546 29.63 -20.62 20.66
CA SER A 546 30.54 -21.73 20.38
C SER A 546 30.25 -22.56 19.12
N ARG A 547 31.29 -22.73 18.32
CA ARG A 547 31.34 -23.57 17.11
C ARG A 547 31.78 -25.02 17.42
N ASP A 548 31.63 -25.44 18.65
CA ASP A 548 32.26 -26.65 19.19
C ASP A 548 31.82 -27.96 18.56
N ASN A 549 30.78 -27.92 17.71
CA ASN A 549 30.20 -29.13 17.06
C ASN A 549 30.35 -29.15 15.53
N LEU A 550 31.22 -28.33 14.93
CA LEU A 550 31.45 -28.34 13.50
C LEU A 550 32.70 -29.17 13.13
N PRO A 551 32.71 -29.94 12.01
CA PRO A 551 33.88 -30.68 11.57
C PRO A 551 35.09 -29.77 11.38
N GLN A 552 36.24 -30.17 11.95
CA GLN A 552 37.46 -29.36 11.96
C GLN A 552 38.04 -29.19 10.53
N ASP A 553 37.90 -30.19 9.68
CA ASP A 553 38.29 -30.15 8.28
C ASP A 553 37.47 -29.12 7.49
N PHE A 554 36.14 -29.10 7.71
CA PHE A 554 35.27 -28.09 7.13
C PHE A 554 35.63 -26.68 7.57
N LEU A 555 35.89 -26.48 8.86
CA LEU A 555 36.29 -25.17 9.39
C LEU A 555 37.64 -24.67 8.86
N ARG A 556 38.56 -25.54 8.54
CA ARG A 556 39.86 -25.17 7.93
C ARG A 556 39.69 -24.65 6.50
N GLU A 557 38.74 -25.17 5.78
CA GLU A 557 38.52 -24.81 4.39
C GLU A 557 37.80 -23.45 4.22
N ILE A 558 36.96 -23.05 5.15
CA ILE A 558 36.20 -21.80 5.04
C ILE A 558 37.10 -20.62 5.44
N PRO A 559 37.17 -19.54 4.64
CA PRO A 559 37.85 -18.30 4.99
C PRO A 559 37.26 -17.70 6.30
N GLU A 560 38.14 -17.12 7.13
CA GLU A 560 37.72 -16.54 8.42
C GLU A 560 36.59 -15.49 8.29
N PRO A 561 36.62 -14.57 7.32
CA PRO A 561 35.52 -13.61 7.13
C PRO A 561 34.18 -14.28 6.79
N ALA A 562 34.16 -15.37 6.00
CA ALA A 562 32.95 -16.12 5.71
C ALA A 562 32.43 -16.87 6.92
N ARG A 563 33.33 -17.43 7.76
CA ARG A 563 32.96 -18.07 9.04
C ARG A 563 32.26 -17.08 9.99
N GLU A 564 32.61 -15.82 9.96
CA GLU A 564 32.01 -14.80 10.80
C GLU A 564 30.64 -14.32 10.32
N ARG A 565 30.42 -14.36 9.00
CA ARG A 565 29.17 -13.91 8.36
C ARG A 565 28.05 -14.93 8.39
N ILE A 566 28.35 -16.21 8.41
CA ILE A 566 27.37 -17.28 8.31
C ILE A 566 27.00 -17.79 9.70
N SER A 567 25.70 -18.00 9.96
CA SER A 567 25.19 -18.50 11.23
C SER A 567 25.69 -19.93 11.51
N SER A 568 25.85 -20.30 12.79
CA SER A 568 26.28 -21.66 13.17
C SER A 568 25.31 -22.75 12.69
N SER A 569 24.02 -22.44 12.55
CA SER A 569 23.02 -23.38 12.00
C SER A 569 23.20 -23.57 10.51
N ASP A 570 23.49 -22.50 9.76
CA ASP A 570 23.75 -22.59 8.31
C ASP A 570 25.08 -23.27 8.05
N LEU A 571 26.11 -22.97 8.83
CA LEU A 571 27.41 -23.67 8.71
C LEU A 571 27.29 -25.19 8.95
N ARG A 572 26.42 -25.65 9.85
CA ARG A 572 26.15 -27.07 10.03
C ARG A 572 25.57 -27.71 8.78
N ARG A 573 24.59 -27.10 8.17
CA ARG A 573 23.98 -27.59 6.92
C ARG A 573 24.97 -27.53 5.74
N MET A 574 25.81 -26.50 5.70
CA MET A 574 26.87 -26.38 4.70
C MET A 574 27.96 -27.46 4.90
N ALA A 575 28.27 -27.84 6.15
CA ALA A 575 29.17 -28.96 6.42
C ALA A 575 28.63 -30.32 5.92
N GLU A 576 27.32 -30.53 5.99
CA GLU A 576 26.68 -31.70 5.40
C GLU A 576 26.85 -31.72 3.86
N LEU A 577 26.68 -30.56 3.22
CA LEU A 577 26.87 -30.43 1.79
C LEU A 577 28.34 -30.60 1.40
N PHE A 578 29.27 -30.07 2.20
CA PHE A 578 30.72 -30.26 2.00
C PHE A 578 31.15 -31.72 2.04
N ALA A 579 30.60 -32.49 2.97
CA ALA A 579 30.87 -33.94 3.01
C ALA A 579 30.43 -34.67 1.73
N ARG A 580 29.29 -34.27 1.14
CA ARG A 580 28.82 -34.81 -0.16
C ARG A 580 29.72 -34.35 -1.30
N GLN A 581 30.14 -33.08 -1.33
CA GLN A 581 31.03 -32.53 -2.36
C GLN A 581 32.37 -33.29 -2.42
N ARG A 582 32.95 -33.68 -1.29
CA ARG A 582 34.22 -34.44 -1.26
C ARG A 582 34.11 -35.80 -1.91
N SER A 583 32.93 -36.41 -1.95
CA SER A 583 32.69 -37.68 -2.64
C SER A 583 32.63 -37.53 -4.16
N THR A 584 32.21 -36.39 -4.66
CA THR A 584 32.05 -36.09 -6.10
C THR A 584 32.42 -34.66 -6.41
N PRO A 585 33.72 -34.30 -6.36
CA PRO A 585 34.17 -32.88 -6.36
C PRO A 585 33.94 -32.13 -7.68
N GLN A 586 33.69 -32.83 -8.78
CA GLN A 586 33.47 -32.24 -10.10
C GLN A 586 32.00 -31.87 -10.40
N ILE A 587 31.08 -32.16 -9.46
CA ILE A 587 29.65 -32.00 -9.68
C ILE A 587 29.15 -30.86 -8.78
N LEU A 588 28.24 -30.03 -9.34
CA LEU A 588 27.48 -29.05 -8.54
C LEU A 588 26.53 -29.77 -7.59
N HIS A 589 26.61 -29.42 -6.33
CA HIS A 589 25.71 -29.86 -5.26
C HIS A 589 24.90 -28.70 -4.71
N THR A 590 23.65 -28.97 -4.35
CA THR A 590 22.74 -28.01 -3.73
C THR A 590 22.10 -28.61 -2.48
N LEU A 591 21.88 -27.74 -1.47
CA LEU A 591 21.10 -28.08 -0.28
C LEU A 591 20.22 -26.89 0.05
N ALA A 592 18.90 -27.09 0.08
CA ALA A 592 17.96 -26.04 0.36
C ALA A 592 17.09 -26.35 1.59
N TRP A 593 16.73 -25.29 2.35
CA TRP A 593 15.87 -25.39 3.51
C TRP A 593 15.04 -24.13 3.72
N SER A 594 13.83 -24.29 4.28
CA SER A 594 12.96 -23.17 4.64
C SER A 594 13.59 -22.31 5.73
N VAL A 595 13.38 -21.00 5.64
CA VAL A 595 13.92 -20.05 6.63
C VAL A 595 12.95 -19.85 7.78
N HIS A 596 11.64 -19.85 7.51
CA HIS A 596 10.61 -19.51 8.50
C HIS A 596 9.28 -20.16 8.18
N ASP A 597 8.56 -20.61 9.22
CA ASP A 597 7.24 -21.23 9.08
C ASP A 597 6.15 -20.25 8.60
N GLN A 598 6.32 -18.94 8.80
CA GLN A 598 5.34 -17.92 8.44
C GLN A 598 5.43 -17.46 6.96
N ASP A 599 6.56 -17.65 6.28
CA ASP A 599 6.67 -17.39 4.83
C ASP A 599 7.27 -18.62 4.14
N PRO A 600 6.43 -19.56 3.69
CA PRO A 600 6.88 -20.80 3.09
C PRO A 600 7.61 -20.61 1.75
N ARG A 601 7.61 -19.40 1.20
CA ARG A 601 8.32 -19.10 -0.05
C ARG A 601 9.76 -18.63 0.17
N VAL A 602 10.18 -18.28 1.39
CA VAL A 602 11.56 -17.86 1.67
C VAL A 602 12.41 -19.05 2.07
N TRP A 603 13.45 -19.32 1.27
CA TRP A 603 14.35 -20.46 1.41
C TRP A 603 15.80 -20.02 1.45
N LYS A 604 16.64 -20.79 2.14
CA LYS A 604 18.07 -20.76 1.98
C LYS A 604 18.51 -21.91 1.07
N CYS A 605 19.50 -21.62 0.22
CA CYS A 605 20.10 -22.62 -0.66
C CYS A 605 21.61 -22.48 -0.62
N ALA A 606 22.29 -23.51 -0.10
CA ALA A 606 23.73 -23.65 -0.25
C ALA A 606 24.05 -24.33 -1.59
N VAL A 607 25.00 -23.77 -2.31
CA VAL A 607 25.53 -24.31 -3.57
C VAL A 607 27.01 -24.55 -3.42
N MET A 608 27.48 -25.72 -3.81
CA MET A 608 28.92 -26.06 -3.91
C MET A 608 29.24 -26.55 -5.30
N ALA A 609 30.29 -26.01 -5.89
CA ALA A 609 30.77 -26.35 -7.22
C ALA A 609 32.27 -26.07 -7.34
N PRO A 610 33.00 -26.62 -8.33
CA PRO A 610 34.31 -26.13 -8.68
C PRO A 610 34.25 -24.63 -8.99
N ASP A 611 35.19 -23.85 -8.43
CA ASP A 611 35.22 -22.43 -8.67
C ASP A 611 35.60 -22.13 -10.12
N GLN A 612 34.82 -21.30 -10.77
CA GLN A 612 35.03 -20.90 -12.15
C GLN A 612 34.55 -19.48 -12.42
N PRO A 613 35.10 -18.77 -13.42
CA PRO A 613 34.69 -17.43 -13.77
C PRO A 613 33.17 -17.34 -14.02
N ALA A 614 32.54 -16.28 -13.51
CA ALA A 614 31.10 -16.01 -13.64
C ALA A 614 30.15 -17.04 -13.00
N LEU A 615 30.64 -17.89 -12.08
CA LEU A 615 29.79 -18.86 -11.36
C LEU A 615 28.59 -18.18 -10.68
N PHE A 616 28.83 -17.14 -9.89
CA PHE A 616 27.76 -16.39 -9.23
C PHE A 616 26.75 -15.79 -10.22
N ALA A 617 27.25 -15.23 -11.33
CA ALA A 617 26.40 -14.70 -12.38
C ALA A 617 25.51 -15.79 -13.00
N THR A 618 26.11 -16.96 -13.29
CA THR A 618 25.38 -18.11 -13.85
C THR A 618 24.28 -18.59 -12.89
N LEU A 619 24.57 -18.74 -11.60
CA LEU A 619 23.58 -19.12 -10.59
C LEU A 619 22.46 -18.08 -10.47
N ALA A 620 22.80 -16.78 -10.47
CA ALA A 620 21.81 -15.70 -10.48
C ALA A 620 20.89 -15.75 -11.72
N GLY A 621 21.46 -16.08 -12.88
CA GLY A 621 20.69 -16.32 -14.11
C GLY A 621 19.75 -17.49 -14.02
N CYS A 622 20.19 -18.60 -13.39
CA CYS A 622 19.35 -19.78 -13.19
C CYS A 622 18.15 -19.51 -12.27
N PHE A 623 18.35 -18.78 -11.17
CA PHE A 623 17.25 -18.35 -10.33
C PHE A 623 16.26 -17.48 -11.13
N ALA A 624 16.76 -16.53 -11.92
CA ALA A 624 15.92 -15.70 -12.77
C ALA A 624 15.11 -16.51 -13.80
N ILE A 625 15.71 -17.51 -14.44
CA ILE A 625 15.01 -18.41 -15.38
C ILE A 625 13.90 -19.20 -14.67
N LYS A 626 14.15 -19.67 -13.46
CA LYS A 626 13.14 -20.39 -12.64
C LYS A 626 12.12 -19.47 -11.97
N GLY A 627 12.28 -18.15 -12.08
CA GLY A 627 11.33 -17.18 -11.52
C GLY A 627 11.46 -16.96 -10.02
N ALA A 628 12.59 -17.30 -9.44
CA ALA A 628 12.88 -17.01 -8.04
C ALA A 628 13.65 -15.69 -7.89
N ASP A 629 13.34 -14.95 -6.82
CA ASP A 629 14.01 -13.71 -6.47
C ASP A 629 15.11 -13.97 -5.45
N ILE A 630 16.34 -13.56 -5.75
CA ILE A 630 17.44 -13.57 -4.80
C ILE A 630 17.28 -12.37 -3.87
N LEU A 631 17.31 -12.61 -2.55
CA LEU A 631 17.22 -11.59 -1.52
C LEU A 631 18.59 -11.24 -0.94
N SER A 632 19.46 -12.22 -0.79
CA SER A 632 20.87 -12.05 -0.46
C SER A 632 21.72 -13.22 -0.91
N ALA A 633 23.02 -13.00 -0.97
CA ALA A 633 24.00 -14.04 -1.22
C ALA A 633 25.27 -13.80 -0.41
N GLU A 634 25.84 -14.88 0.15
CA GLU A 634 27.20 -14.96 0.69
C GLU A 634 28.01 -15.85 -0.21
N ILE A 635 29.14 -15.35 -0.71
CA ILE A 635 29.92 -15.98 -1.77
C ILE A 635 31.35 -16.10 -1.31
N PHE A 636 31.92 -17.30 -1.38
CA PHE A 636 33.33 -17.49 -1.06
C PHE A 636 33.87 -18.77 -1.69
N THR A 637 35.19 -18.82 -1.85
CA THR A 637 35.92 -19.98 -2.35
C THR A 637 36.71 -20.60 -1.21
N THR A 638 36.65 -21.93 -1.07
CA THR A 638 37.47 -22.69 -0.09
C THR A 638 38.93 -22.64 -0.48
N ARG A 639 39.81 -23.04 0.44
CA ARG A 639 41.25 -23.14 0.13
C ARG A 639 41.57 -24.15 -0.94
N GLU A 640 40.75 -25.17 -1.09
CA GLU A 640 40.90 -26.21 -2.12
C GLU A 640 40.29 -25.80 -3.49
N GLY A 641 39.81 -24.57 -3.66
CA GLY A 641 39.27 -24.06 -4.93
C GLY A 641 37.82 -24.50 -5.21
N THR A 642 37.06 -24.86 -4.18
CA THR A 642 35.61 -25.09 -4.29
C THR A 642 34.84 -23.83 -3.93
N ALA A 643 34.01 -23.32 -4.84
CA ALA A 643 33.07 -22.25 -4.54
C ALA A 643 31.97 -22.78 -3.62
N MET A 644 31.62 -21.99 -2.62
CA MET A 644 30.62 -22.31 -1.63
C MET A 644 29.75 -21.08 -1.39
N ASP A 645 28.56 -21.06 -1.99
CA ASP A 645 27.65 -19.93 -1.99
C ASP A 645 26.42 -20.24 -1.16
N LEU A 646 25.95 -19.30 -0.37
CA LEU A 646 24.71 -19.38 0.39
C LEU A 646 23.76 -18.29 -0.08
N PHE A 647 22.68 -18.70 -0.73
CA PHE A 647 21.62 -17.81 -1.19
C PHE A 647 20.45 -17.80 -0.24
N VAL A 648 19.83 -16.62 -0.07
CA VAL A 648 18.48 -16.50 0.45
C VAL A 648 17.59 -16.09 -0.72
N VAL A 649 16.55 -16.87 -0.99
CA VAL A 649 15.70 -16.70 -2.16
C VAL A 649 14.22 -16.73 -1.80
N ARG A 650 13.41 -16.01 -2.56
CA ARG A 650 11.96 -16.16 -2.54
C ARG A 650 11.53 -16.94 -3.77
N LEU A 651 10.87 -18.08 -3.54
CA LEU A 651 10.35 -18.94 -4.62
C LEU A 651 9.11 -18.32 -5.26
N PRO A 652 8.84 -18.62 -6.56
CA PRO A 652 7.54 -18.37 -7.18
C PRO A 652 6.44 -19.19 -6.49
N GLU A 653 5.19 -19.05 -6.92
CA GLU A 653 4.04 -19.83 -6.41
C GLU A 653 4.11 -21.32 -6.85
N THR A 654 5.28 -21.90 -6.82
CA THR A 654 5.54 -23.30 -7.19
C THR A 654 5.97 -24.06 -5.94
N ASP A 655 5.53 -25.31 -5.81
CA ASP A 655 5.95 -26.17 -4.69
C ASP A 655 7.48 -26.35 -4.72
N ALA A 656 8.11 -26.15 -3.57
CA ALA A 656 9.55 -26.28 -3.38
C ALA A 656 10.08 -27.67 -3.76
N VAL A 657 9.27 -28.72 -3.62
CA VAL A 657 9.62 -30.11 -3.98
C VAL A 657 9.94 -30.21 -5.47
N TYR A 658 9.27 -29.48 -6.33
CA TYR A 658 9.53 -29.45 -7.76
C TYR A 658 10.56 -28.41 -8.17
N PHE A 659 10.62 -27.30 -7.42
CA PHE A 659 11.52 -26.20 -7.75
C PHE A 659 13.00 -26.60 -7.62
N TRP A 660 13.41 -27.17 -6.51
CA TRP A 660 14.83 -27.41 -6.23
C TRP A 660 15.50 -28.42 -7.16
N PRO A 661 14.89 -29.56 -7.51
CA PRO A 661 15.47 -30.46 -8.54
C PRO A 661 15.59 -29.75 -9.89
N ALA A 662 14.57 -28.99 -10.31
CA ALA A 662 14.59 -28.27 -11.57
C ALA A 662 15.63 -27.15 -11.60
N PHE A 663 15.88 -26.47 -10.47
CA PHE A 663 16.94 -25.48 -10.33
C PHE A 663 18.32 -26.13 -10.42
N THR A 664 18.53 -27.24 -9.72
CA THR A 664 19.83 -27.95 -9.71
C THR A 664 20.23 -28.41 -11.11
N GLU A 665 19.27 -28.92 -11.88
CA GLU A 665 19.52 -29.38 -13.25
C GLU A 665 19.79 -28.20 -14.19
N GLU A 666 19.02 -27.11 -14.04
CA GLU A 666 19.26 -25.84 -14.77
C GLU A 666 20.67 -25.31 -14.50
N ALA A 667 21.08 -25.30 -13.22
CA ALA A 667 22.40 -24.79 -12.82
C ALA A 667 23.51 -25.65 -13.44
N ARG A 668 23.40 -27.00 -13.43
CA ARG A 668 24.37 -27.90 -14.06
C ARG A 668 24.51 -27.66 -15.56
N THR A 669 23.38 -27.55 -16.26
CA THR A 669 23.33 -27.29 -17.69
C THR A 669 23.91 -25.91 -18.03
N SER A 670 23.56 -24.89 -17.26
CA SER A 670 24.02 -23.52 -17.53
C SER A 670 25.49 -23.29 -17.19
N LEU A 671 26.06 -24.03 -16.26
CA LEU A 671 27.51 -24.00 -15.98
C LEU A 671 28.33 -24.57 -17.14
N ALA A 672 27.79 -25.51 -17.90
CA ALA A 672 28.42 -26.03 -19.11
C ALA A 672 28.25 -25.08 -20.31
N ASP A 673 27.16 -24.27 -20.36
CA ASP A 673 26.89 -23.31 -21.43
C ASP A 673 26.34 -21.98 -20.87
N PRO A 674 27.21 -21.09 -20.32
CA PRO A 674 26.78 -19.78 -19.80
C PRO A 674 26.25 -18.82 -20.87
N HIS A 675 26.69 -18.95 -22.14
CA HIS A 675 26.19 -18.11 -23.24
C HIS A 675 24.76 -18.49 -23.64
N GLY A 676 24.43 -19.78 -23.66
CA GLY A 676 23.08 -20.28 -23.86
C GLY A 676 22.13 -19.77 -22.77
N LEU A 677 22.58 -19.66 -21.52
CA LEU A 677 21.81 -19.06 -20.43
C LEU A 677 21.45 -17.59 -20.72
N ALA A 678 22.41 -16.77 -21.19
CA ALA A 678 22.17 -15.37 -21.55
C ALA A 678 21.08 -15.25 -22.64
N THR A 679 21.11 -16.13 -23.63
CA THR A 679 20.10 -16.20 -24.70
C THR A 679 18.71 -16.54 -24.15
N ARG A 680 18.61 -17.50 -23.24
CA ARG A 680 17.31 -17.87 -22.59
C ARG A 680 16.77 -16.74 -21.71
N ILE A 681 17.61 -16.02 -20.99
CA ILE A 681 17.22 -14.82 -20.22
C ILE A 681 16.68 -13.74 -21.17
N ALA A 682 17.36 -13.48 -22.29
CA ALA A 682 16.91 -12.51 -23.29
C ALA A 682 15.56 -12.90 -23.92
N ALA A 683 15.33 -14.18 -24.19
CA ALA A 683 14.04 -14.68 -24.67
C ALA A 683 12.92 -14.49 -23.64
N ARG A 684 13.19 -14.76 -22.35
CA ARG A 684 12.22 -14.53 -21.26
C ARG A 684 11.82 -13.05 -21.13
N ARG A 685 12.73 -12.14 -21.40
CA ARG A 685 12.46 -10.67 -21.41
C ARG A 685 11.49 -10.26 -22.52
N LYS A 686 11.49 -10.95 -23.65
CA LYS A 686 10.64 -10.68 -24.83
C LYS A 686 9.26 -11.34 -24.77
N SER A 687 8.95 -12.09 -23.71
CA SER A 687 7.69 -12.83 -23.59
C SER A 687 6.48 -11.88 -23.62
N PRO A 688 5.46 -12.10 -24.48
CA PRO A 688 4.27 -11.25 -24.60
C PRO A 688 3.34 -11.33 -23.38
N LEU A 689 3.53 -12.34 -22.50
CA LEU A 689 2.76 -12.50 -21.25
C LEU A 689 3.23 -11.53 -20.14
N ARG A 690 4.27 -10.77 -20.40
CA ARG A 690 4.80 -9.81 -19.44
C ARG A 690 4.00 -8.49 -19.50
N ARG A 691 3.65 -7.94 -18.34
CA ARG A 691 3.18 -6.56 -18.25
C ARG A 691 4.32 -5.64 -18.73
N PRO A 692 4.06 -4.66 -19.61
CA PRO A 692 5.09 -3.69 -20.00
C PRO A 692 5.58 -2.99 -18.73
N SER A 693 6.89 -2.99 -18.51
CA SER A 693 7.50 -2.20 -17.45
C SER A 693 7.37 -0.73 -17.82
N LEU A 694 6.93 0.06 -16.85
CA LEU A 694 6.83 1.51 -17.01
C LEU A 694 8.23 2.13 -17.05
N PRO A 695 8.41 3.32 -17.69
CA PRO A 695 9.70 4.00 -17.69
C PRO A 695 10.13 4.28 -16.25
N GLY A 696 11.14 3.56 -15.79
CA GLY A 696 11.70 3.74 -14.45
C GLY A 696 12.71 4.89 -14.36
N PRO A 697 13.23 5.19 -13.16
CA PRO A 697 14.27 6.17 -12.97
C PRO A 697 15.52 5.79 -13.77
N LYS A 698 16.27 6.81 -14.18
CA LYS A 698 17.58 6.60 -14.85
C LYS A 698 18.47 5.72 -13.97
N PRO A 699 19.12 4.70 -14.53
CA PRO A 699 20.01 3.83 -13.79
C PRO A 699 21.12 4.64 -13.10
N GLN A 700 21.41 4.27 -11.85
CA GLN A 700 22.47 4.86 -11.05
C GLN A 700 23.38 3.77 -10.53
N VAL A 701 24.67 3.94 -10.72
CA VAL A 701 25.72 3.05 -10.21
C VAL A 701 26.70 3.89 -9.40
N ARG A 702 26.91 3.54 -8.15
CA ARG A 702 27.82 4.22 -7.22
C ARG A 702 28.78 3.21 -6.60
N LEU A 703 30.05 3.50 -6.63
CA LEU A 703 31.10 2.73 -5.98
C LEU A 703 31.70 3.55 -4.84
N ASP A 704 31.67 3.01 -3.63
CA ASP A 704 32.44 3.46 -2.48
C ASP A 704 33.73 2.64 -2.43
N ALA A 705 34.82 3.23 -2.95
CA ALA A 705 36.09 2.53 -3.06
C ALA A 705 36.75 2.25 -1.69
N GLU A 706 36.48 3.09 -0.67
CA GLU A 706 37.02 2.88 0.68
C GLU A 706 36.39 1.68 1.36
N LYS A 707 35.08 1.48 1.12
CA LYS A 707 34.28 0.39 1.69
C LYS A 707 34.15 -0.81 0.76
N ALA A 708 34.76 -0.77 -0.41
CA ALA A 708 34.61 -1.78 -1.45
C ALA A 708 33.13 -2.15 -1.71
N THR A 709 32.23 -1.16 -1.77
CA THR A 709 30.78 -1.35 -1.88
C THR A 709 30.26 -0.72 -3.16
N LEU A 710 29.64 -1.53 -4.00
CA LEU A 710 28.95 -1.09 -5.21
C LEU A 710 27.44 -1.05 -4.95
N VAL A 711 26.83 0.09 -5.23
CA VAL A 711 25.38 0.30 -5.11
C VAL A 711 24.80 0.53 -6.50
N VAL A 712 23.80 -0.27 -6.88
CA VAL A 712 23.10 -0.19 -8.16
C VAL A 712 21.63 0.09 -7.95
N ARG A 713 21.10 1.10 -8.63
CA ARG A 713 19.68 1.43 -8.70
C ARG A 713 19.23 1.45 -10.15
N ALA A 714 18.22 0.69 -10.50
CA ALA A 714 17.68 0.62 -11.84
C ALA A 714 16.25 0.08 -11.85
N SER A 715 15.58 0.09 -13.00
CA SER A 715 14.31 -0.61 -13.18
C SER A 715 14.52 -2.13 -13.05
N ASP A 716 13.58 -2.82 -12.39
CA ASP A 716 13.62 -4.28 -12.25
C ASP A 716 13.23 -4.97 -13.56
N ARG A 717 13.95 -6.04 -13.87
CA ARG A 717 13.60 -6.98 -14.95
C ARG A 717 14.22 -8.35 -14.70
N PRO A 718 13.66 -9.44 -15.26
CA PRO A 718 14.24 -10.78 -15.13
C PRO A 718 15.70 -10.82 -15.57
N GLY A 719 16.56 -11.38 -14.71
CA GLY A 719 17.99 -11.48 -14.97
C GLY A 719 18.79 -10.17 -14.82
N ARG A 720 18.25 -9.15 -14.16
CA ARG A 720 19.00 -7.91 -13.91
C ARG A 720 20.23 -8.16 -13.03
N LEU A 721 20.10 -9.00 -12.03
CA LEU A 721 21.22 -9.41 -11.19
C LEU A 721 22.29 -10.17 -12.02
N PHE A 722 21.88 -11.03 -12.94
CA PHE A 722 22.78 -11.68 -13.89
C PHE A 722 23.58 -10.64 -14.71
N ASP A 723 22.90 -9.61 -15.25
CA ASP A 723 23.57 -8.56 -16.04
C ASP A 723 24.69 -7.88 -15.25
N ILE A 724 24.38 -7.48 -13.99
CA ILE A 724 25.34 -6.78 -13.13
C ILE A 724 26.52 -7.69 -12.77
N THR A 725 26.24 -8.89 -12.31
CA THR A 725 27.27 -9.83 -11.84
C THR A 725 28.10 -10.39 -12.98
N TRP A 726 27.54 -10.49 -14.19
CA TRP A 726 28.25 -10.85 -15.40
C TRP A 726 29.30 -9.79 -15.77
N GLU A 727 28.93 -8.50 -15.72
CA GLU A 727 29.88 -7.40 -15.97
C GLU A 727 30.99 -7.36 -14.90
N LEU A 728 30.66 -7.60 -13.63
CA LEU A 728 31.65 -7.71 -12.55
C LEU A 728 32.67 -8.82 -12.86
N ALA A 729 32.18 -10.00 -13.26
CA ALA A 729 33.03 -11.14 -13.61
C ALA A 729 33.92 -10.87 -14.84
N LEU A 730 33.38 -10.25 -15.89
CA LEU A 730 34.16 -9.85 -17.09
C LEU A 730 35.31 -8.89 -16.79
N HIS A 731 35.13 -8.07 -15.75
CA HIS A 731 36.19 -7.11 -15.32
C HIS A 731 37.06 -7.69 -14.18
N GLY A 732 36.94 -8.98 -13.88
CA GLY A 732 37.75 -9.66 -12.85
C GLY A 732 37.45 -9.20 -11.42
N VAL A 733 36.23 -8.70 -11.16
CA VAL A 733 35.82 -8.23 -9.85
C VAL A 733 35.02 -9.33 -9.14
N ASN A 734 35.52 -9.80 -8.02
CA ASN A 734 34.88 -10.80 -7.21
C ASN A 734 33.91 -10.19 -6.19
N VAL A 735 32.74 -10.79 -6.03
CA VAL A 735 31.73 -10.42 -5.03
C VAL A 735 31.89 -11.33 -3.81
N GLN A 736 31.92 -10.76 -2.61
CA GLN A 736 31.93 -11.51 -1.35
C GLN A 736 30.52 -11.74 -0.78
N ALA A 737 29.67 -10.72 -0.93
CA ALA A 737 28.29 -10.78 -0.49
C ALA A 737 27.44 -9.80 -1.33
N ALA A 738 26.14 -10.09 -1.41
CA ALA A 738 25.19 -9.20 -2.05
C ALA A 738 23.90 -9.09 -1.23
N LYS A 739 23.38 -7.86 -1.12
CA LYS A 739 22.02 -7.60 -0.60
C LYS A 739 21.18 -7.08 -1.77
N ILE A 740 20.18 -7.83 -2.12
CA ILE A 740 19.33 -7.61 -3.28
C ILE A 740 17.96 -7.14 -2.81
N ALA A 741 17.52 -5.99 -3.27
CA ALA A 741 16.25 -5.43 -2.87
C ALA A 741 15.47 -4.94 -4.09
N THR A 742 14.37 -5.62 -4.41
CA THR A 742 13.41 -5.20 -5.42
C THR A 742 12.28 -4.40 -4.77
N HIS A 743 11.94 -3.24 -5.34
CA HIS A 743 10.99 -2.28 -4.82
C HIS A 743 9.98 -1.90 -5.90
N GLY A 744 8.85 -2.60 -5.94
CA GLY A 744 7.93 -2.48 -7.07
C GLY A 744 8.66 -2.82 -8.38
N ASP A 745 8.76 -1.84 -9.28
CA ASP A 745 9.45 -2.00 -10.56
C ASP A 745 10.94 -1.55 -10.53
N HIS A 746 11.56 -1.42 -9.34
CA HIS A 746 12.93 -0.93 -9.20
C HIS A 746 13.79 -1.82 -8.31
N ILE A 747 15.08 -1.89 -8.63
CA ILE A 747 16.09 -2.57 -7.80
C ILE A 747 16.95 -1.55 -7.04
N HIS A 748 17.39 -1.97 -5.86
CA HIS A 748 18.42 -1.30 -5.07
C HIS A 748 19.36 -2.36 -4.53
N ASP A 749 20.34 -2.74 -5.33
CA ASP A 749 21.26 -3.83 -5.04
C ASP A 749 22.58 -3.30 -4.51
N ILE A 750 23.12 -3.97 -3.50
CA ILE A 750 24.38 -3.62 -2.84
C ILE A 750 25.29 -4.83 -2.90
N PHE A 751 26.47 -4.65 -3.50
CA PHE A 751 27.49 -5.67 -3.61
C PHE A 751 28.70 -5.29 -2.74
N PHE A 752 29.08 -6.20 -1.87
CA PHE A 752 30.33 -6.12 -1.11
C PHE A 752 31.40 -6.84 -1.93
N LEU A 753 32.40 -6.10 -2.36
CA LEU A 753 33.40 -6.60 -3.29
C LEU A 753 34.64 -7.08 -2.54
N GLN A 754 35.32 -8.10 -3.07
CA GLN A 754 36.55 -8.59 -2.50
C GLN A 754 37.66 -7.56 -2.77
N GLN A 755 38.33 -7.07 -1.73
CA GLN A 755 39.49 -6.25 -1.86
C GLN A 755 40.64 -7.14 -2.39
N ALA A 756 41.04 -6.92 -3.64
CA ALA A 756 42.29 -7.48 -4.12
C ALA A 756 43.45 -6.85 -3.35
N SER A 757 44.43 -7.66 -2.92
CA SER A 757 45.58 -7.25 -2.10
C SER A 757 46.16 -5.91 -2.52
N HIS A 758 46.06 -4.94 -1.67
CA HIS A 758 46.70 -3.64 -1.48
C HIS A 758 47.05 -2.69 -2.65
N ALA A 759 47.02 -3.03 -3.94
CA ALA A 759 47.49 -2.17 -4.99
C ALA A 759 46.51 -1.81 -6.11
N SER A 760 45.47 -2.59 -6.38
CA SER A 760 44.73 -2.49 -7.64
C SER A 760 43.47 -1.59 -7.62
N TRP A 761 42.87 -1.32 -6.46
CA TRP A 761 41.63 -0.48 -6.35
C TRP A 761 41.92 1.03 -6.46
N ARG A 762 43.17 1.47 -6.33
CA ARG A 762 43.56 2.88 -6.50
C ARG A 762 43.75 3.28 -7.96
N LEU A 763 43.72 2.35 -8.91
CA LEU A 763 43.83 2.65 -10.33
C LEU A 763 42.45 2.96 -10.91
N SER A 764 42.12 4.24 -10.99
CA SER A 764 40.94 4.81 -11.64
C SER A 764 40.68 4.30 -13.06
N SER A 765 41.66 3.71 -13.71
CA SER A 765 41.59 3.18 -15.08
C SER A 765 40.69 1.92 -15.24
N THR A 766 40.52 1.10 -14.20
CA THR A 766 39.71 -0.15 -14.28
C THR A 766 38.27 0.07 -13.81
N LEU A 767 38.06 1.01 -12.89
CA LEU A 767 36.74 1.25 -12.27
C LEU A 767 35.78 2.03 -13.19
N GLN A 768 36.28 3.02 -13.91
CA GLN A 768 35.46 3.81 -14.84
C GLN A 768 34.88 2.97 -15.99
N PRO A 769 35.67 2.10 -16.67
CA PRO A 769 35.11 1.17 -17.66
C PRO A 769 34.06 0.23 -17.11
N LEU A 770 34.26 -0.32 -15.91
CA LEU A 770 33.29 -1.20 -15.24
C LEU A 770 31.96 -0.48 -14.98
N LEU A 771 32.00 0.70 -14.35
CA LEU A 771 30.79 1.48 -14.06
C LEU A 771 30.06 1.85 -15.36
N ALA A 772 30.81 2.23 -16.40
CA ALA A 772 30.21 2.52 -17.71
C ALA A 772 29.63 1.27 -18.39
N ALA A 773 30.24 0.10 -18.23
CA ALA A 773 29.73 -1.16 -18.77
C ALA A 773 28.43 -1.56 -18.06
N ILE A 774 28.39 -1.51 -16.73
CA ILE A 774 27.18 -1.78 -15.96
C ILE A 774 26.07 -0.80 -16.36
N LEU A 775 26.37 0.51 -16.43
CA LEU A 775 25.38 1.52 -16.83
C LEU A 775 24.82 1.26 -18.23
N ARG A 776 25.67 0.96 -19.22
CA ARG A 776 25.23 0.61 -20.58
C ARG A 776 24.29 -0.58 -20.57
N ARG A 777 24.65 -1.64 -19.82
CA ARG A 777 23.83 -2.86 -19.73
C ARG A 777 22.49 -2.62 -19.03
N LEU A 778 22.45 -1.69 -18.08
CA LEU A 778 21.22 -1.27 -17.41
C LEU A 778 20.32 -0.39 -18.29
N GLN A 779 20.88 0.32 -19.28
CA GLN A 779 20.16 1.19 -20.22
C GLN A 779 19.63 0.44 -21.45
N THR A 780 20.24 -0.67 -21.83
CA THR A 780 19.73 -1.52 -22.92
C THR A 780 18.44 -2.19 -22.50
N GLU A 781 17.33 -1.86 -23.21
CA GLU A 781 16.00 -2.45 -23.00
C GLU A 781 15.91 -3.94 -23.38
#